data_dc6b8bc52d6e84c8ccbfa844c3b6011e
#
_entry.id   dc6b8bc52d6e84c8ccbfa844c3b6011e
#
_cell.length_a   1.000
_cell.length_b   1.000
_cell.length_c   1.000
_cell.angle_alpha   90.00
_cell.angle_beta   90.00
_cell.angle_gamma   90.00
#
_symmetry.space_group_name_H-M   'P 1'
#
loop_
_entity.id
_entity.type
_entity.pdbx_description
1 polymer ?
#
loop_
_entity_poly.entity_id
_entity_poly.type
_entity_poly.pdbx_seq_one_letter_code
_entity_poly.pdbx_strand_id
1 'polypeptide(L)'
;MKGSFNLSDWALKHQSFVWYLMFVALLMGVFSYMNLGREEDPSFTIKTMVIQTRWPGATQEETLKQVTDRIEKKLEELDSLDYVKSYTRPGESTVFVFLKDTTSAKDIPHIWYLVHKKIDDIRGSFPQGLQGPSFNDEFGDVFGSVYAFTGDGLSMRQLRDYVEQVRAEIRSVPGLGKVEMIGQQDEVIYLNFSTRKLAALGIDQRQVVQSLQSQNAVTPAGVIEAGPERISVRTSGQFASEKDLADVNLRLNDRFYRLADIAEISRGYVDPARPLFRFNGTPAIGLAIAMQKGGNIQAFGKALHERMDELTADLPVGVGVHKVSDQAEVVEEAVGGFTSALFEAVIIVLVVSFISLGMRAGLVVACSIPLVLALVFVFMEYSGITMQRVSLGALIIALGLLVDDAMITVEMMITRLEKGETKEQAATYAYTSTAFPMLTGTLVTVAGFVPIGLNASSAGEYTFTLFAVIAVAMLVSWVVAVLFAPVIGVHILSAKVKPHDAEPGRIGRAFNGGMLWAMRNRWWAIGITVALFVASVFSMQFVQNQFFPSSDRPEILVDLNLPQNASINETRKAVDRLEAIIKDDPDIARWSTYIGQGAIRFYLPLDQQLENPYYAQLVIVSKGLEERSALIQRLQKRLRDDFVGIGSYVQPLEMGPPVGRPIQYRVSGKDIDQVRKHAIELATLLDQNTHLGEIIYDWNEPGKVLRVDIAQDKARQLGLSSEDVAQLMNSVVSGASVTQVHDDIYLINVVGRAEDAERGTPETLQNLQIVTPNGTSIPLLAFATVRYELEQPLVWRRDRKPTITIKASVRDEMQPTDLVKQLAPTIDKFNAGLPVGYKVATGGTVEESGKAQGPIASVVPLMLFLMATFLMIQLHSVQKMFLVASVAPLGLIGVVLALIPTGTPMGFVAILGILALIGIIIRNSVILVTQIDEYEVAGYSPWDAVVQATEHRRRPILLTAAAASLGMIPIAREVFWGPMAYAMIGGIIIATLLTLLFLPALYVAWYKIREPKPDQQEKRG
;
A
#
# COMPACT_ATOMS: atom_id res chain seq x y z
N MET A 1 13.15 -45.66 -28.38
CA MET A 1 11.96 -44.82 -28.71
C MET A 1 12.11 -44.22 -30.10
N LYS A 2 11.42 -44.82 -31.10
CA LYS A 2 11.38 -44.24 -32.45
C LYS A 2 10.33 -43.14 -32.51
N GLY A 3 10.72 -41.89 -32.82
CA GLY A 3 9.81 -40.90 -33.31
C GLY A 3 9.41 -39.73 -32.35
N SER A 4 10.20 -39.39 -31.28
CA SER A 4 9.95 -38.11 -30.58
C SER A 4 10.57 -36.96 -31.38
N PHE A 5 9.79 -35.95 -31.66
CA PHE A 5 10.23 -34.72 -32.32
C PHE A 5 11.33 -34.05 -31.46
N ASN A 6 12.52 -33.84 -32.06
CA ASN A 6 13.65 -33.19 -31.39
C ASN A 6 13.77 -31.74 -31.86
N LEU A 7 13.49 -30.81 -30.98
CA LEU A 7 13.51 -29.37 -31.25
C LEU A 7 14.91 -28.86 -31.61
N SER A 8 15.97 -29.40 -31.00
CA SER A 8 17.34 -29.00 -31.31
C SER A 8 17.74 -29.49 -32.70
N ASP A 9 17.38 -30.74 -33.11
CA ASP A 9 17.61 -31.25 -34.45
C ASP A 9 16.84 -30.43 -35.51
N TRP A 10 15.57 -30.07 -35.20
CA TRP A 10 14.79 -29.21 -36.07
C TRP A 10 15.46 -27.84 -36.22
N ALA A 11 15.90 -27.23 -35.11
CA ALA A 11 16.58 -25.92 -35.10
C ALA A 11 17.87 -25.94 -35.93
N LEU A 12 18.65 -27.00 -35.80
CA LEU A 12 19.88 -27.18 -36.57
C LEU A 12 19.63 -27.37 -38.07
N LYS A 13 18.51 -27.98 -38.46
CA LYS A 13 18.08 -28.09 -39.87
C LYS A 13 17.54 -26.77 -40.44
N HIS A 14 17.05 -25.86 -39.58
CA HIS A 14 16.46 -24.60 -39.99
C HIS A 14 17.21 -23.37 -39.38
N GLN A 15 18.53 -23.42 -39.39
CA GLN A 15 19.38 -22.43 -38.73
C GLN A 15 19.07 -20.99 -39.14
N SER A 16 18.89 -20.72 -40.41
CA SER A 16 18.59 -19.36 -40.91
C SER A 16 17.28 -18.81 -40.34
N PHE A 17 16.27 -19.65 -40.16
CA PHE A 17 15.00 -19.30 -39.56
C PHE A 17 15.15 -19.04 -38.04
N VAL A 18 15.95 -19.86 -37.36
CA VAL A 18 16.21 -19.69 -35.92
C VAL A 18 17.00 -18.39 -35.67
N TRP A 19 17.99 -18.05 -36.48
CA TRP A 19 18.70 -16.77 -36.41
C TRP A 19 17.76 -15.57 -36.64
N TYR A 20 16.84 -15.69 -37.63
CA TYR A 20 15.83 -14.69 -37.86
C TYR A 20 14.92 -14.52 -36.64
N LEU A 21 14.46 -15.61 -36.02
CA LEU A 21 13.65 -15.56 -34.80
C LEU A 21 14.39 -14.90 -33.63
N MET A 22 15.68 -15.22 -33.43
CA MET A 22 16.52 -14.60 -32.41
C MET A 22 16.62 -13.07 -32.61
N PHE A 23 16.86 -12.65 -33.85
CA PHE A 23 16.95 -11.23 -34.20
C PHE A 23 15.64 -10.50 -33.97
N VAL A 24 14.51 -11.08 -34.43
CA VAL A 24 13.17 -10.52 -34.19
C VAL A 24 12.85 -10.44 -32.71
N ALA A 25 13.16 -11.49 -31.93
CA ALA A 25 12.95 -11.49 -30.48
C ALA A 25 13.73 -10.37 -29.78
N LEU A 26 15.00 -10.15 -30.16
CA LEU A 26 15.80 -9.04 -29.61
C LEU A 26 15.22 -7.67 -30.00
N LEU A 27 14.86 -7.47 -31.26
CA LEU A 27 14.27 -6.19 -31.70
C LEU A 27 12.93 -5.91 -31.00
N MET A 28 12.04 -6.91 -30.95
CA MET A 28 10.77 -6.78 -30.23
C MET A 28 11.01 -6.53 -28.74
N GLY A 29 11.96 -7.22 -28.13
CA GLY A 29 12.29 -7.02 -26.71
C GLY A 29 12.79 -5.62 -26.40
N VAL A 30 13.66 -5.05 -27.26
CA VAL A 30 14.11 -3.66 -27.10
C VAL A 30 12.94 -2.68 -27.27
N PHE A 31 12.08 -2.90 -28.28
CA PHE A 31 10.90 -2.09 -28.49
C PHE A 31 9.94 -2.15 -27.30
N SER A 32 9.67 -3.35 -26.79
CA SER A 32 8.84 -3.57 -25.62
C SER A 32 9.42 -2.89 -24.38
N TYR A 33 10.75 -3.01 -24.15
CA TYR A 33 11.42 -2.34 -23.02
C TYR A 33 11.24 -0.80 -23.05
N MET A 34 11.25 -0.21 -24.26
CA MET A 34 11.05 1.24 -24.42
C MET A 34 9.60 1.66 -24.18
N ASN A 35 8.63 0.80 -24.48
CA ASN A 35 7.20 1.08 -24.35
C ASN A 35 6.60 0.66 -22.99
N LEU A 36 7.30 -0.18 -22.22
CA LEU A 36 6.80 -0.63 -20.91
C LEU A 36 6.50 0.56 -20.00
N GLY A 37 5.31 0.54 -19.41
CA GLY A 37 4.93 1.43 -18.32
C GLY A 37 5.90 1.30 -17.14
N ARG A 38 6.09 2.38 -16.41
CA ARG A 38 6.98 2.44 -15.25
C ARG A 38 6.23 2.95 -14.04
N GLU A 39 6.38 2.26 -12.92
CA GLU A 39 5.76 2.57 -11.63
C GLU A 39 6.79 2.32 -10.52
N GLU A 40 6.61 2.91 -9.35
CA GLU A 40 7.45 2.63 -8.18
C GLU A 40 7.16 1.22 -7.65
N ASP A 41 5.91 0.98 -7.32
CA ASP A 41 5.40 -0.26 -6.77
C ASP A 41 4.21 -0.77 -7.60
N PRO A 42 3.93 -2.09 -7.57
CA PRO A 42 2.73 -2.63 -8.19
C PRO A 42 1.48 -2.00 -7.60
N SER A 43 0.55 -1.64 -8.44
CA SER A 43 -0.76 -1.20 -7.98
C SER A 43 -1.53 -2.37 -7.34
N PHE A 44 -2.19 -2.10 -6.23
CA PHE A 44 -3.21 -2.98 -5.64
C PHE A 44 -4.50 -2.18 -5.44
N THR A 45 -5.63 -2.87 -5.40
CA THR A 45 -6.92 -2.20 -5.34
C THR A 45 -7.31 -1.94 -3.90
N ILE A 46 -7.56 -0.67 -3.56
CA ILE A 46 -8.18 -0.30 -2.27
C ILE A 46 -9.67 -0.61 -2.36
N LYS A 47 -10.09 -1.64 -1.62
CA LYS A 47 -11.44 -2.21 -1.65
C LYS A 47 -12.34 -1.52 -0.62
N THR A 48 -12.28 -0.18 -0.57
CA THR A 48 -12.99 0.64 0.42
C THR A 48 -13.78 1.74 -0.27
N MET A 49 -15.06 1.88 0.10
CA MET A 49 -15.90 3.01 -0.26
C MET A 49 -16.30 3.78 1.01
N VAL A 50 -16.42 5.10 0.90
CA VAL A 50 -16.88 5.96 2.01
C VAL A 50 -18.23 6.55 1.68
N ILE A 51 -19.19 6.41 2.61
CA ILE A 51 -20.54 6.97 2.49
C ILE A 51 -20.70 8.02 3.58
N GLN A 52 -20.98 9.26 3.19
CA GLN A 52 -21.20 10.37 4.13
C GLN A 52 -22.62 10.89 4.04
N THR A 53 -23.19 11.19 5.20
CA THR A 53 -24.56 11.68 5.31
C THR A 53 -24.60 12.76 6.41
N ARG A 54 -25.29 13.86 6.15
CA ARG A 54 -25.47 14.95 7.11
C ARG A 54 -26.93 15.12 7.47
N TRP A 55 -27.20 15.25 8.75
CA TRP A 55 -28.52 15.55 9.29
C TRP A 55 -28.40 16.69 10.29
N PRO A 56 -28.37 17.94 9.81
CA PRO A 56 -28.13 19.11 10.66
C PRO A 56 -29.13 19.20 11.82
N GLY A 57 -28.62 19.47 13.02
CA GLY A 57 -29.44 19.62 14.23
C GLY A 57 -29.68 18.32 15.00
N ALA A 58 -29.39 17.14 14.42
CA ALA A 58 -29.55 15.87 15.11
C ALA A 58 -28.41 15.64 16.12
N THR A 59 -28.74 15.01 17.23
CA THR A 59 -27.77 14.54 18.21
C THR A 59 -26.94 13.37 17.66
N GLN A 60 -25.84 13.06 18.29
CA GLN A 60 -25.03 11.89 17.93
C GLN A 60 -25.85 10.58 18.00
N GLU A 61 -26.66 10.41 19.04
CA GLU A 61 -27.47 9.22 19.25
C GLU A 61 -28.59 9.08 18.20
N GLU A 62 -29.28 10.19 17.85
CA GLU A 62 -30.30 10.19 16.80
C GLU A 62 -29.67 9.85 15.44
N THR A 63 -28.54 10.48 15.10
CA THR A 63 -27.82 10.21 13.85
C THR A 63 -27.37 8.75 13.79
N LEU A 64 -26.86 8.22 14.91
CA LEU A 64 -26.45 6.82 15.01
C LEU A 64 -27.62 5.86 14.74
N LYS A 65 -28.76 6.06 15.42
CA LYS A 65 -29.91 5.16 15.37
C LYS A 65 -30.73 5.28 14.09
N GLN A 66 -30.91 6.52 13.58
CA GLN A 66 -31.83 6.79 12.47
C GLN A 66 -31.14 6.82 11.10
N VAL A 67 -29.84 7.04 11.05
CA VAL A 67 -29.08 7.15 9.80
C VAL A 67 -28.03 6.04 9.71
N THR A 68 -27.02 6.06 10.59
CA THR A 68 -25.88 5.14 10.53
C THR A 68 -26.30 3.67 10.59
N ASP A 69 -27.12 3.30 11.57
CA ASP A 69 -27.57 1.91 11.77
C ASP A 69 -28.40 1.39 10.58
N ARG A 70 -29.19 2.24 9.94
CA ARG A 70 -29.95 1.84 8.74
C ARG A 70 -29.06 1.57 7.54
N ILE A 71 -28.04 2.43 7.35
CA ILE A 71 -27.04 2.24 6.29
C ILE A 71 -26.25 0.94 6.54
N GLU A 72 -25.69 0.76 7.75
CA GLU A 72 -24.94 -0.43 8.11
C GLU A 72 -25.77 -1.72 7.91
N LYS A 73 -27.01 -1.74 8.40
CA LYS A 73 -27.92 -2.87 8.27
C LYS A 73 -28.18 -3.24 6.80
N LYS A 74 -28.31 -2.23 5.92
CA LYS A 74 -28.54 -2.47 4.49
C LYS A 74 -27.29 -3.00 3.80
N LEU A 75 -26.10 -2.58 4.22
CA LEU A 75 -24.84 -3.05 3.69
C LEU A 75 -24.50 -4.48 4.08
N GLU A 76 -25.01 -5.00 5.22
CA GLU A 76 -24.85 -6.41 5.62
C GLU A 76 -25.45 -7.41 4.59
N GLU A 77 -26.31 -6.94 3.68
CA GLU A 77 -26.86 -7.76 2.58
C GLU A 77 -25.89 -7.96 1.39
N LEU A 78 -24.66 -7.44 1.45
CA LEU A 78 -23.67 -7.59 0.39
C LEU A 78 -22.84 -8.86 0.61
N ASP A 79 -22.86 -9.79 -0.33
CA ASP A 79 -22.09 -11.04 -0.27
C ASP A 79 -20.58 -10.83 -0.21
N SER A 80 -20.09 -9.77 -0.86
CA SER A 80 -18.68 -9.40 -0.93
C SER A 80 -18.20 -8.58 0.25
N LEU A 81 -19.05 -8.28 1.23
CA LEU A 81 -18.70 -7.50 2.41
C LEU A 81 -17.74 -8.28 3.31
N ASP A 82 -16.64 -7.66 3.73
CA ASP A 82 -15.78 -8.14 4.81
C ASP A 82 -16.32 -7.62 6.15
N TYR A 83 -16.34 -6.30 6.30
CA TYR A 83 -16.94 -5.63 7.46
C TYR A 83 -17.34 -4.19 7.12
N VAL A 84 -18.19 -3.63 7.98
CA VAL A 84 -18.54 -2.21 7.97
C VAL A 84 -17.93 -1.54 9.18
N LYS A 85 -17.26 -0.41 8.96
CA LYS A 85 -16.76 0.47 10.02
C LYS A 85 -17.41 1.83 9.87
N SER A 86 -17.87 2.41 10.93
CA SER A 86 -18.51 3.74 10.88
C SER A 86 -18.11 4.62 12.06
N TYR A 87 -18.18 5.91 11.86
CA TYR A 87 -18.23 6.84 12.97
C TYR A 87 -19.41 7.78 12.81
N THR A 88 -19.97 8.15 13.97
CA THR A 88 -21.10 9.05 14.04
C THR A 88 -20.81 10.21 14.99
N ARG A 89 -20.97 11.42 14.48
CA ARG A 89 -20.93 12.69 15.21
C ARG A 89 -22.32 13.30 15.27
N PRO A 90 -22.58 14.33 16.10
CA PRO A 90 -23.81 15.08 16.03
C PRO A 90 -24.09 15.59 14.61
N GLY A 91 -25.18 15.13 14.01
CA GLY A 91 -25.59 15.51 12.67
C GLY A 91 -24.74 14.97 11.51
N GLU A 92 -23.77 14.07 11.73
CA GLU A 92 -22.92 13.52 10.69
C GLU A 92 -22.69 12.01 10.86
N SER A 93 -22.90 11.26 9.78
CA SER A 93 -22.62 9.83 9.69
C SER A 93 -21.62 9.55 8.58
N THR A 94 -20.52 8.89 8.90
CA THR A 94 -19.54 8.40 7.92
C THR A 94 -19.41 6.89 8.05
N VAL A 95 -19.65 6.18 6.95
CA VAL A 95 -19.64 4.73 6.89
C VAL A 95 -18.61 4.27 5.87
N PHE A 96 -17.66 3.43 6.29
CA PHE A 96 -16.68 2.78 5.44
C PHE A 96 -17.14 1.37 5.15
N VAL A 97 -17.19 1.03 3.87
CA VAL A 97 -17.56 -0.29 3.36
C VAL A 97 -16.28 -1.00 2.94
N PHE A 98 -15.89 -2.05 3.64
CA PHE A 98 -14.72 -2.86 3.30
C PHE A 98 -15.17 -4.16 2.63
N LEU A 99 -14.66 -4.41 1.43
CA LEU A 99 -14.91 -5.68 0.74
C LEU A 99 -13.87 -6.73 1.11
N LYS A 100 -14.24 -8.00 0.97
CA LYS A 100 -13.34 -9.14 1.17
C LYS A 100 -12.10 -9.02 0.29
N ASP A 101 -10.95 -9.33 0.82
CA ASP A 101 -9.68 -9.32 0.07
C ASP A 101 -9.70 -10.22 -1.16
N THR A 102 -10.48 -11.30 -1.12
CA THR A 102 -10.69 -12.23 -2.25
C THR A 102 -11.50 -11.64 -3.41
N THR A 103 -12.10 -10.45 -3.24
CA THR A 103 -12.89 -9.81 -4.29
C THR A 103 -11.98 -9.36 -5.43
N SER A 104 -12.31 -9.76 -6.67
CA SER A 104 -11.56 -9.37 -7.85
C SER A 104 -11.67 -7.87 -8.13
N ALA A 105 -10.56 -7.23 -8.48
CA ALA A 105 -10.53 -5.82 -8.87
C ALA A 105 -11.52 -5.49 -10.01
N LYS A 106 -11.79 -6.44 -10.91
CA LYS A 106 -12.73 -6.27 -12.03
C LYS A 106 -14.19 -6.17 -11.58
N ASP A 107 -14.53 -6.79 -10.45
CA ASP A 107 -15.91 -6.83 -9.94
C ASP A 107 -16.25 -5.63 -9.05
N ILE A 108 -15.25 -4.92 -8.57
CA ILE A 108 -15.42 -3.80 -7.61
C ILE A 108 -16.33 -2.69 -8.15
N PRO A 109 -16.20 -2.20 -9.41
CA PRO A 109 -17.11 -1.16 -9.90
C PRO A 109 -18.58 -1.61 -9.91
N HIS A 110 -18.84 -2.88 -10.21
CA HIS A 110 -20.18 -3.43 -10.14
C HIS A 110 -20.70 -3.51 -8.70
N ILE A 111 -19.85 -3.90 -7.76
CA ILE A 111 -20.20 -3.96 -6.34
C ILE A 111 -20.52 -2.56 -5.80
N TRP A 112 -19.72 -1.54 -6.17
CA TRP A 112 -20.01 -0.15 -5.80
C TRP A 112 -21.34 0.32 -6.36
N TYR A 113 -21.66 -0.02 -7.60
CA TYR A 113 -23.01 0.23 -8.15
C TYR A 113 -24.11 -0.43 -7.32
N LEU A 114 -23.92 -1.67 -6.86
CA LEU A 114 -24.88 -2.35 -5.97
C LEU A 114 -24.98 -1.65 -4.61
N VAL A 115 -23.89 -1.12 -4.07
CA VAL A 115 -23.92 -0.31 -2.83
C VAL A 115 -24.80 0.92 -3.02
N HIS A 116 -24.59 1.70 -4.09
CA HIS A 116 -25.43 2.86 -4.42
C HIS A 116 -26.91 2.47 -4.49
N LYS A 117 -27.23 1.42 -5.25
CA LYS A 117 -28.60 0.95 -5.41
C LYS A 117 -29.25 0.55 -4.08
N LYS A 118 -28.53 -0.24 -3.26
CA LYS A 118 -29.05 -0.68 -1.96
C LYS A 118 -29.33 0.48 -1.00
N ILE A 119 -28.50 1.50 -1.01
CA ILE A 119 -28.70 2.69 -0.17
C ILE A 119 -29.84 3.56 -0.71
N ASP A 120 -29.98 3.68 -2.03
CA ASP A 120 -31.09 4.40 -2.65
C ASP A 120 -32.45 3.69 -2.36
N ASP A 121 -32.48 2.37 -2.29
CA ASP A 121 -33.68 1.60 -1.94
C ASP A 121 -34.25 2.00 -0.54
N ILE A 122 -33.40 2.40 0.38
CA ILE A 122 -33.81 2.81 1.74
C ILE A 122 -33.94 4.32 1.92
N ARG A 123 -33.72 5.12 0.85
CA ARG A 123 -33.73 6.58 0.91
C ARG A 123 -35.02 7.16 1.50
N GLY A 124 -36.17 6.57 1.14
CA GLY A 124 -37.46 6.98 1.66
C GLY A 124 -37.68 6.69 3.16
N SER A 125 -36.79 5.91 3.80
CA SER A 125 -36.87 5.61 5.23
C SER A 125 -36.05 6.57 6.10
N PHE A 126 -35.25 7.44 5.49
CA PHE A 126 -34.43 8.42 6.23
C PHE A 126 -35.27 9.56 6.78
N PRO A 127 -34.80 10.21 7.85
CA PRO A 127 -35.43 11.38 8.42
C PRO A 127 -35.51 12.54 7.41
N GLN A 128 -36.52 13.41 7.59
CA GLN A 128 -36.63 14.64 6.80
C GLN A 128 -35.45 15.59 7.11
N GLY A 129 -35.02 16.37 6.12
CA GLY A 129 -33.91 17.31 6.26
C GLY A 129 -32.53 16.66 6.12
N LEU A 130 -32.47 15.33 5.83
CA LEU A 130 -31.22 14.66 5.60
C LEU A 130 -30.57 15.12 4.26
N GLN A 131 -29.26 15.42 4.31
CA GLN A 131 -28.42 15.78 3.16
C GLN A 131 -27.56 14.60 2.79
N GLY A 132 -27.57 14.21 1.52
CA GLY A 132 -26.87 13.02 1.02
C GLY A 132 -27.81 11.81 0.94
N PRO A 133 -27.33 10.57 1.01
CA PRO A 133 -25.91 10.14 1.13
C PRO A 133 -25.03 10.57 -0.04
N SER A 134 -23.78 10.94 0.21
CA SER A 134 -22.73 11.11 -0.78
C SER A 134 -21.78 9.92 -0.71
N PHE A 135 -21.32 9.47 -1.88
CA PHE A 135 -20.49 8.29 -1.99
C PHE A 135 -19.12 8.69 -2.53
N ASN A 136 -18.07 8.17 -1.92
CA ASN A 136 -16.71 8.26 -2.43
C ASN A 136 -16.22 6.82 -2.74
N ASP A 137 -16.42 6.40 -3.98
CA ASP A 137 -15.96 5.12 -4.54
C ASP A 137 -14.55 5.20 -5.15
N GLU A 138 -13.98 6.40 -5.19
CA GLU A 138 -12.62 6.71 -5.62
C GLU A 138 -11.67 6.96 -4.42
N PHE A 139 -12.01 6.48 -3.24
CA PHE A 139 -11.22 6.65 -2.01
C PHE A 139 -9.78 6.13 -2.14
N GLY A 140 -9.54 5.21 -3.07
CA GLY A 140 -8.22 4.65 -3.37
C GLY A 140 -7.38 5.44 -4.37
N ASP A 141 -7.86 6.55 -4.91
CA ASP A 141 -7.11 7.31 -5.92
C ASP A 141 -5.83 7.92 -5.34
N VAL A 142 -4.76 7.88 -6.14
CA VAL A 142 -3.43 8.38 -5.76
C VAL A 142 -3.11 9.63 -6.55
N PHE A 143 -2.75 10.69 -5.83
CA PHE A 143 -2.31 11.97 -6.38
C PHE A 143 -0.78 12.06 -6.32
N GLY A 144 -0.10 11.41 -7.26
CA GLY A 144 1.36 11.27 -7.25
C GLY A 144 2.12 12.57 -7.40
N SER A 145 1.54 13.60 -8.01
CA SER A 145 2.14 14.92 -8.16
C SER A 145 1.35 15.95 -7.36
N VAL A 146 2.02 16.60 -6.40
CA VAL A 146 1.41 17.64 -5.55
C VAL A 146 2.26 18.89 -5.60
N TYR A 147 1.67 20.02 -5.96
CA TYR A 147 2.28 21.33 -5.98
C TYR A 147 1.68 22.23 -4.90
N ALA A 148 2.50 23.00 -4.21
CA ALA A 148 2.07 24.02 -3.27
C ALA A 148 2.24 25.40 -3.88
N PHE A 149 1.19 26.22 -3.86
CA PHE A 149 1.21 27.60 -4.27
C PHE A 149 1.18 28.49 -3.03
N THR A 150 2.20 29.31 -2.86
CA THR A 150 2.32 30.28 -1.78
C THR A 150 2.17 31.69 -2.33
N GLY A 151 1.57 32.58 -1.56
CA GLY A 151 1.39 33.96 -1.97
C GLY A 151 2.04 34.94 -1.00
N ASP A 152 2.99 35.77 -1.47
CA ASP A 152 3.54 36.87 -0.70
C ASP A 152 2.77 38.13 -1.02
N GLY A 153 2.12 38.72 -0.01
CA GLY A 153 1.27 39.89 -0.15
C GLY A 153 -0.07 39.68 -0.88
N LEU A 154 -0.42 38.43 -1.21
CA LEU A 154 -1.70 38.08 -1.85
C LEU A 154 -2.70 37.57 -0.82
N SER A 155 -3.99 37.89 -1.02
CA SER A 155 -5.07 37.24 -0.29
C SER A 155 -5.23 35.78 -0.73
N MET A 156 -5.82 34.92 0.12
CA MET A 156 -6.13 33.53 -0.25
C MET A 156 -7.07 33.45 -1.47
N ARG A 157 -7.94 34.46 -1.68
CA ARG A 157 -8.78 34.56 -2.86
C ARG A 157 -7.97 34.76 -4.12
N GLN A 158 -7.08 35.75 -4.14
CA GLN A 158 -6.22 36.00 -5.29
C GLN A 158 -5.32 34.80 -5.61
N LEU A 159 -4.76 34.17 -4.59
CA LEU A 159 -3.99 32.95 -4.77
C LEU A 159 -4.84 31.82 -5.37
N ARG A 160 -6.07 31.64 -4.89
CA ARG A 160 -7.02 30.68 -5.42
C ARG A 160 -7.35 30.92 -6.90
N ASP A 161 -7.53 32.17 -7.30
CA ASP A 161 -7.84 32.51 -8.71
C ASP A 161 -6.69 32.08 -9.64
N TYR A 162 -5.43 32.31 -9.24
CA TYR A 162 -4.27 31.84 -10.00
C TYR A 162 -4.18 30.30 -10.04
N VAL A 163 -4.44 29.62 -8.92
CA VAL A 163 -4.42 28.15 -8.88
C VAL A 163 -5.53 27.56 -9.72
N GLU A 164 -6.74 28.16 -9.74
CA GLU A 164 -7.84 27.73 -10.63
C GLU A 164 -7.50 27.93 -12.12
N GLN A 165 -6.81 29.02 -12.46
CA GLN A 165 -6.33 29.23 -13.82
C GLN A 165 -5.33 28.14 -14.21
N VAL A 166 -4.33 27.84 -13.39
CA VAL A 166 -3.39 26.74 -13.61
C VAL A 166 -4.12 25.41 -13.72
N ARG A 167 -5.06 25.13 -12.81
CA ARG A 167 -5.90 23.94 -12.82
C ARG A 167 -6.67 23.75 -14.12
N ALA A 168 -7.20 24.83 -14.69
CA ALA A 168 -7.92 24.78 -15.97
C ALA A 168 -6.98 24.44 -17.13
N GLU A 169 -5.79 25.03 -17.15
CA GLU A 169 -4.81 24.90 -18.23
C GLU A 169 -4.08 23.54 -18.23
N ILE A 170 -3.81 22.92 -17.07
CA ILE A 170 -3.15 21.61 -17.00
C ILE A 170 -4.01 20.47 -17.56
N ARG A 171 -5.32 20.69 -17.78
CA ARG A 171 -6.21 19.68 -18.38
C ARG A 171 -5.78 19.24 -19.78
N SER A 172 -4.96 20.01 -20.44
CA SER A 172 -4.38 19.69 -21.74
C SER A 172 -3.24 18.65 -21.69
N VAL A 173 -2.73 18.33 -20.48
CA VAL A 173 -1.62 17.39 -20.30
C VAL A 173 -2.08 15.96 -20.61
N PRO A 174 -1.41 15.24 -21.54
CA PRO A 174 -1.76 13.88 -21.89
C PRO A 174 -1.62 12.94 -20.68
N GLY A 175 -2.61 12.07 -20.46
CA GLY A 175 -2.59 11.11 -19.35
C GLY A 175 -3.03 11.68 -18.00
N LEU A 176 -3.49 12.94 -17.96
CA LEU A 176 -4.07 13.52 -16.75
C LEU A 176 -5.38 12.80 -16.39
N GLY A 177 -5.51 12.38 -15.14
CA GLY A 177 -6.72 11.79 -14.59
C GLY A 177 -7.56 12.81 -13.83
N LYS A 178 -7.21 13.08 -12.59
CA LYS A 178 -7.98 13.90 -11.66
C LYS A 178 -7.12 15.03 -11.06
N VAL A 179 -7.75 16.16 -10.76
CA VAL A 179 -7.08 17.30 -10.15
C VAL A 179 -7.92 17.80 -8.98
N GLU A 180 -7.34 17.87 -7.79
CA GLU A 180 -7.97 18.38 -6.58
C GLU A 180 -7.18 19.52 -5.97
N MET A 181 -7.89 20.47 -5.36
CA MET A 181 -7.29 21.57 -4.62
C MET A 181 -7.34 21.29 -3.14
N ILE A 182 -6.25 21.61 -2.42
CA ILE A 182 -6.09 21.37 -0.98
C ILE A 182 -5.89 22.69 -0.26
N GLY A 183 -6.51 22.86 0.91
CA GLY A 183 -6.29 24.03 1.77
C GLY A 183 -6.99 25.29 1.32
N GLN A 184 -7.80 25.23 0.27
CA GLN A 184 -8.60 26.37 -0.17
C GLN A 184 -9.64 26.73 0.90
N GLN A 185 -9.80 28.04 1.13
CA GLN A 185 -10.83 28.58 2.02
C GLN A 185 -11.92 29.27 1.22
N ASP A 186 -13.18 28.97 1.53
CA ASP A 186 -14.29 29.65 0.88
C ASP A 186 -14.50 31.03 1.48
N GLU A 187 -14.65 32.05 0.61
CA GLU A 187 -15.03 33.38 1.05
C GLU A 187 -16.50 33.42 1.48
N VAL A 188 -16.74 34.26 2.47
CA VAL A 188 -18.07 34.54 3.04
C VAL A 188 -18.18 36.00 3.29
N ILE A 189 -19.36 36.58 3.04
CA ILE A 189 -19.72 37.94 3.49
C ILE A 189 -20.53 37.80 4.77
N TYR A 190 -20.00 38.33 5.87
CA TYR A 190 -20.67 38.32 7.14
C TYR A 190 -21.52 39.57 7.33
N LEU A 191 -22.75 39.36 7.78
CA LEU A 191 -23.63 40.39 8.32
C LEU A 191 -23.62 40.20 9.85
N ASN A 192 -22.77 40.95 10.56
CA ASN A 192 -22.66 40.88 11.99
C ASN A 192 -23.71 41.77 12.63
N PHE A 193 -24.70 41.17 13.26
CA PHE A 193 -25.82 41.90 13.90
C PHE A 193 -25.59 42.05 15.43
N SER A 194 -25.85 43.22 15.97
CA SER A 194 -26.02 43.29 17.42
C SER A 194 -27.44 42.85 17.81
N THR A 195 -27.51 41.71 18.52
CA THR A 195 -28.82 41.15 18.95
C THR A 195 -29.58 42.12 19.86
N ARG A 196 -28.83 42.87 20.68
CA ARG A 196 -29.40 43.92 21.55
C ARG A 196 -29.98 45.08 20.77
N LYS A 197 -29.29 45.55 19.73
CA LYS A 197 -29.75 46.63 18.86
C LYS A 197 -31.02 46.24 18.09
N LEU A 198 -31.05 45.03 17.52
CA LEU A 198 -32.25 44.51 16.85
C LEU A 198 -33.43 44.38 17.81
N ALA A 199 -33.18 43.86 19.00
CA ALA A 199 -34.20 43.72 20.03
C ALA A 199 -34.76 45.09 20.48
N ALA A 200 -33.91 46.12 20.67
CA ALA A 200 -34.32 47.48 21.01
C ALA A 200 -35.15 48.15 19.92
N LEU A 201 -34.92 47.83 18.68
CA LEU A 201 -35.68 48.32 17.51
C LEU A 201 -36.92 47.49 17.23
N GLY A 202 -37.13 46.36 17.94
CA GLY A 202 -38.21 45.42 17.71
C GLY A 202 -38.14 44.72 16.35
N ILE A 203 -36.92 44.57 15.79
CA ILE A 203 -36.71 43.97 14.48
C ILE A 203 -36.43 42.47 14.66
N ASP A 204 -37.24 41.65 14.02
CA ASP A 204 -37.00 40.22 13.90
C ASP A 204 -35.98 39.95 12.79
N GLN A 205 -34.86 39.26 13.11
CA GLN A 205 -33.79 38.90 12.19
C GLN A 205 -34.33 38.12 10.99
N ARG A 206 -35.37 37.31 11.16
CA ARG A 206 -36.01 36.55 10.08
C ARG A 206 -36.61 37.43 9.00
N GLN A 207 -37.20 38.56 9.38
CA GLN A 207 -37.72 39.54 8.42
C GLN A 207 -36.63 40.18 7.58
N VAL A 208 -35.44 40.42 8.19
CA VAL A 208 -34.24 40.90 7.48
C VAL A 208 -33.79 39.88 6.45
N VAL A 209 -33.66 38.63 6.88
CA VAL A 209 -33.26 37.51 6.01
C VAL A 209 -34.24 37.35 4.81
N GLN A 210 -35.55 37.31 5.10
CA GLN A 210 -36.57 37.14 4.06
C GLN A 210 -36.59 38.28 3.06
N SER A 211 -36.42 39.54 3.55
CA SER A 211 -36.34 40.71 2.68
C SER A 211 -35.11 40.66 1.75
N LEU A 212 -33.94 40.27 2.25
CA LEU A 212 -32.70 40.09 1.44
C LEU A 212 -32.83 38.95 0.44
N GLN A 213 -33.43 37.83 0.83
CA GLN A 213 -33.65 36.67 -0.07
C GLN A 213 -34.60 37.04 -1.22
N SER A 214 -35.68 37.72 -0.93
CA SER A 214 -36.68 38.11 -1.96
C SER A 214 -36.14 39.14 -2.93
N GLN A 215 -35.25 40.04 -2.50
CA GLN A 215 -34.59 41.00 -3.37
C GLN A 215 -33.54 40.36 -4.28
N ASN A 216 -32.79 39.36 -3.80
CA ASN A 216 -31.71 38.70 -4.52
C ASN A 216 -32.18 37.46 -5.30
N ALA A 217 -33.45 37.21 -5.41
CA ALA A 217 -33.97 36.02 -6.08
C ALA A 217 -33.73 36.06 -7.59
N VAL A 218 -33.17 35.00 -8.15
CA VAL A 218 -33.07 34.75 -9.61
C VAL A 218 -34.40 34.17 -10.10
N THR A 219 -35.25 35.01 -10.66
CA THR A 219 -36.60 34.60 -11.08
C THR A 219 -36.79 34.86 -12.59
N PRO A 220 -37.35 33.89 -13.35
CA PRO A 220 -37.63 34.11 -14.76
C PRO A 220 -38.61 35.25 -14.98
N ALA A 221 -38.23 36.27 -15.76
CA ALA A 221 -39.10 37.40 -16.09
C ALA A 221 -39.88 37.21 -17.40
N GLY A 222 -39.62 36.11 -18.12
CA GLY A 222 -40.34 35.73 -19.34
C GLY A 222 -39.61 36.07 -20.66
N VAL A 223 -40.31 35.79 -21.75
CA VAL A 223 -39.84 36.02 -23.12
C VAL A 223 -40.97 36.60 -23.91
N ILE A 224 -40.71 37.66 -24.69
CA ILE A 224 -41.63 38.27 -25.62
C ILE A 224 -41.27 37.79 -27.04
N GLU A 225 -42.24 37.22 -27.73
CA GLU A 225 -42.09 36.90 -29.15
C GLU A 225 -42.68 38.06 -29.96
N ALA A 226 -41.83 38.82 -30.61
CA ALA A 226 -42.20 40.00 -31.43
C ALA A 226 -41.81 39.80 -32.89
N GLY A 227 -42.72 39.26 -33.68
CA GLY A 227 -42.44 38.93 -35.09
C GLY A 227 -41.31 37.93 -35.25
N PRO A 228 -40.19 38.29 -35.90
CA PRO A 228 -39.06 37.37 -36.09
C PRO A 228 -38.12 37.30 -34.86
N GLU A 229 -38.32 38.10 -33.83
CA GLU A 229 -37.40 38.23 -32.70
C GLU A 229 -37.96 37.58 -31.44
N ARG A 230 -37.05 36.92 -30.67
CA ARG A 230 -37.32 36.40 -29.33
C ARG A 230 -36.57 37.24 -28.32
N ILE A 231 -37.27 38.09 -27.61
CA ILE A 231 -36.69 39.05 -26.67
C ILE A 231 -36.82 38.50 -25.23
N SER A 232 -35.67 38.18 -24.59
CA SER A 232 -35.67 37.76 -23.21
C SER A 232 -35.80 38.97 -22.27
N VAL A 233 -36.75 38.91 -21.36
CA VAL A 233 -36.94 39.95 -20.31
C VAL A 233 -36.07 39.54 -19.11
N ARG A 234 -35.30 40.50 -18.58
CA ARG A 234 -34.46 40.30 -17.39
C ARG A 234 -34.75 41.39 -16.37
N THR A 235 -34.81 40.98 -15.12
CA THR A 235 -34.87 41.92 -13.98
C THR A 235 -33.48 42.13 -13.41
N SER A 236 -33.17 43.33 -12.98
CA SER A 236 -31.99 43.69 -12.21
C SER A 236 -32.31 43.70 -10.71
N GLY A 237 -31.28 43.74 -9.85
CA GLY A 237 -31.48 43.89 -8.41
C GLY A 237 -30.75 42.82 -7.57
N GLN A 238 -29.98 41.95 -8.23
CA GLN A 238 -29.10 41.00 -7.55
C GLN A 238 -27.89 41.71 -6.96
N PHE A 239 -27.40 41.18 -5.86
CA PHE A 239 -26.20 41.71 -5.17
C PHE A 239 -24.95 41.19 -5.89
N ALA A 240 -24.07 42.10 -6.26
CA ALA A 240 -22.78 41.80 -6.85
C ALA A 240 -21.61 42.16 -5.94
N SER A 241 -21.88 42.92 -4.87
CA SER A 241 -20.83 43.39 -3.95
C SER A 241 -21.33 43.62 -2.54
N GLU A 242 -20.41 43.78 -1.59
CA GLU A 242 -20.68 44.19 -0.22
C GLU A 242 -21.31 45.60 -0.15
N LYS A 243 -20.96 46.45 -1.13
CA LYS A 243 -21.51 47.81 -1.22
C LYS A 243 -22.99 47.76 -1.57
N ASP A 244 -23.36 46.87 -2.49
CA ASP A 244 -24.79 46.71 -2.86
C ASP A 244 -25.60 46.26 -1.66
N LEU A 245 -25.04 45.34 -0.84
CA LEU A 245 -25.66 44.91 0.41
C LEU A 245 -25.77 46.08 1.42
N ALA A 246 -24.70 46.86 1.60
CA ALA A 246 -24.67 47.97 2.56
C ALA A 246 -25.71 49.05 2.24
N ASP A 247 -25.99 49.29 0.96
CA ASP A 247 -26.88 50.34 0.47
C ASP A 247 -28.35 49.87 0.40
N VAL A 248 -28.64 48.61 0.74
CA VAL A 248 -30.04 48.13 0.74
C VAL A 248 -30.87 48.81 1.81
N ASN A 249 -32.02 49.33 1.39
CA ASN A 249 -33.03 49.86 2.27
C ASN A 249 -34.11 48.84 2.54
N LEU A 250 -34.16 48.37 3.77
CA LEU A 250 -35.11 47.35 4.21
C LEU A 250 -36.34 48.06 4.84
N ARG A 251 -37.55 47.67 4.42
CA ARG A 251 -38.77 48.08 5.10
C ARG A 251 -39.12 47.06 6.18
N LEU A 252 -38.93 47.46 7.44
CA LEU A 252 -39.17 46.64 8.60
C LEU A 252 -40.07 47.41 9.58
N ASN A 253 -41.17 46.83 10.03
CA ASN A 253 -42.14 47.47 10.93
C ASN A 253 -42.58 48.87 10.45
N ASP A 254 -42.92 49.01 9.13
CA ASP A 254 -43.28 50.25 8.46
C ASP A 254 -42.28 51.41 8.51
N ARG A 255 -41.01 51.05 8.83
CA ARG A 255 -39.88 52.02 8.77
C ARG A 255 -38.81 51.48 7.81
N PHE A 256 -38.07 52.43 7.26
CA PHE A 256 -36.90 52.09 6.42
C PHE A 256 -35.62 52.12 7.26
N TYR A 257 -34.85 51.05 7.15
CA TYR A 257 -33.53 50.94 7.75
C TYR A 257 -32.52 50.56 6.64
N ARG A 258 -31.42 51.26 6.59
CA ARG A 258 -30.32 50.82 5.76
C ARG A 258 -29.62 49.59 6.39
N LEU A 259 -29.28 48.60 5.61
CA LEU A 259 -28.65 47.37 6.15
C LEU A 259 -27.37 47.71 6.93
N ALA A 260 -26.52 48.62 6.42
CA ALA A 260 -25.33 49.11 7.12
C ALA A 260 -25.60 49.78 8.48
N ASP A 261 -26.85 50.25 8.73
CA ASP A 261 -27.19 50.83 10.03
C ASP A 261 -27.53 49.79 11.12
N ILE A 262 -27.88 48.56 10.69
CA ILE A 262 -28.31 47.51 11.63
C ILE A 262 -27.34 46.31 11.67
N ALA A 263 -26.42 46.18 10.70
CA ALA A 263 -25.40 45.13 10.63
C ALA A 263 -24.05 45.70 10.18
N GLU A 264 -22.98 45.18 10.74
CA GLU A 264 -21.63 45.38 10.22
C GLU A 264 -21.38 44.37 9.10
N ILE A 265 -20.96 44.85 7.91
CA ILE A 265 -20.76 44.03 6.75
C ILE A 265 -19.26 43.83 6.55
N SER A 266 -18.79 42.60 6.58
CA SER A 266 -17.37 42.27 6.40
C SER A 266 -17.19 41.07 5.53
N ARG A 267 -16.19 41.11 4.63
CA ARG A 267 -15.77 39.92 3.86
C ARG A 267 -14.70 39.18 4.64
N GLY A 268 -14.80 37.88 4.67
CA GLY A 268 -13.86 37.01 5.35
C GLY A 268 -13.91 35.60 4.78
N TYR A 269 -13.39 34.64 5.51
CA TYR A 269 -13.44 33.22 5.16
C TYR A 269 -14.36 32.47 6.12
N VAL A 270 -14.79 31.27 5.70
CA VAL A 270 -15.66 30.41 6.51
C VAL A 270 -15.08 30.17 7.90
N ASP A 271 -15.92 30.27 8.94
CA ASP A 271 -15.56 30.10 10.35
C ASP A 271 -16.56 29.12 11.02
N PRO A 272 -16.09 27.94 11.55
CA PRO A 272 -14.70 27.49 11.64
C PRO A 272 -14.05 27.20 10.26
N ALA A 273 -12.73 27.41 10.19
CA ALA A 273 -11.97 27.22 8.96
C ALA A 273 -12.09 25.79 8.45
N ARG A 274 -12.12 25.61 7.12
CA ARG A 274 -11.93 24.31 6.48
C ARG A 274 -10.49 23.82 6.69
N PRO A 275 -10.17 22.56 6.42
CA PRO A 275 -8.82 22.06 6.53
C PRO A 275 -7.80 22.98 5.84
N LEU A 276 -6.72 23.28 6.57
CA LEU A 276 -5.67 24.19 6.13
C LEU A 276 -4.48 23.43 5.56
N PHE A 277 -3.80 24.02 4.60
CA PHE A 277 -2.58 23.49 4.03
C PHE A 277 -1.44 24.52 4.10
N ARG A 278 -0.22 24.05 4.43
CA ARG A 278 0.98 24.86 4.49
C ARG A 278 2.17 24.17 3.83
N PHE A 279 3.06 24.96 3.31
CA PHE A 279 4.35 24.50 2.83
C PHE A 279 5.48 25.28 3.51
N ASN A 280 6.42 24.56 4.16
CA ASN A 280 7.49 25.13 4.97
C ASN A 280 6.99 26.19 5.98
N GLY A 281 5.84 25.95 6.61
CA GLY A 281 5.21 26.83 7.57
C GLY A 281 4.44 28.02 6.95
N THR A 282 4.48 28.23 5.64
CA THR A 282 3.76 29.28 4.93
C THR A 282 2.39 28.77 4.48
N PRO A 283 1.28 29.50 4.70
CA PRO A 283 -0.03 29.15 4.15
C PRO A 283 0.03 29.00 2.64
N ALA A 284 -0.58 27.94 2.13
CA ALA A 284 -0.52 27.59 0.72
C ALA A 284 -1.85 26.98 0.25
N ILE A 285 -2.06 26.99 -1.07
CA ILE A 285 -3.08 26.16 -1.74
C ILE A 285 -2.34 25.04 -2.46
N GLY A 286 -2.72 23.82 -2.17
CA GLY A 286 -2.17 22.63 -2.83
C GLY A 286 -2.95 22.29 -4.09
N LEU A 287 -2.25 21.88 -5.16
CA LEU A 287 -2.82 21.30 -6.36
C LEU A 287 -2.34 19.86 -6.47
N ALA A 288 -3.25 18.94 -6.22
CA ALA A 288 -2.98 17.51 -6.25
C ALA A 288 -3.45 16.91 -7.58
N ILE A 289 -2.57 16.20 -8.25
CA ILE A 289 -2.75 15.72 -9.62
C ILE A 289 -2.57 14.21 -9.65
N ALA A 290 -3.59 13.51 -10.13
CA ALA A 290 -3.58 12.07 -10.36
C ALA A 290 -3.43 11.78 -11.86
N MET A 291 -2.62 10.78 -12.19
CA MET A 291 -2.50 10.24 -13.53
C MET A 291 -3.67 9.29 -13.83
N GLN A 292 -4.01 9.12 -15.10
CA GLN A 292 -4.93 8.06 -15.54
C GLN A 292 -4.38 6.67 -15.18
N LYS A 293 -5.26 5.78 -14.74
CA LYS A 293 -4.90 4.40 -14.37
C LYS A 293 -4.25 3.67 -15.55
N GLY A 294 -3.12 3.01 -15.30
CA GLY A 294 -2.35 2.27 -16.30
C GLY A 294 -1.50 3.13 -17.25
N GLY A 295 -1.36 4.43 -16.99
CA GLY A 295 -0.51 5.33 -17.76
C GLY A 295 0.99 5.14 -17.47
N ASN A 296 1.83 5.79 -18.28
CA ASN A 296 3.27 5.85 -18.03
C ASN A 296 3.58 7.11 -17.19
N ILE A 297 3.93 6.92 -15.92
CA ILE A 297 4.14 7.99 -14.96
C ILE A 297 5.32 8.91 -15.34
N GLN A 298 6.37 8.39 -15.97
CA GLN A 298 7.52 9.20 -16.39
C GLN A 298 7.18 10.10 -17.59
N ALA A 299 6.46 9.55 -18.59
CA ALA A 299 5.99 10.33 -19.72
C ALA A 299 4.99 11.41 -19.28
N PHE A 300 4.06 11.05 -18.40
CA PHE A 300 3.11 11.97 -17.77
C PHE A 300 3.83 13.07 -16.97
N GLY A 301 4.76 12.67 -16.09
CA GLY A 301 5.52 13.61 -15.25
C GLY A 301 6.30 14.61 -16.08
N LYS A 302 6.97 14.17 -17.14
CA LYS A 302 7.70 15.05 -18.06
C LYS A 302 6.77 16.07 -18.71
N ALA A 303 5.65 15.62 -19.27
CA ALA A 303 4.66 16.51 -19.90
C ALA A 303 4.02 17.48 -18.89
N LEU A 304 3.78 17.00 -17.65
CA LEU A 304 3.28 17.82 -16.56
C LEU A 304 4.29 18.90 -16.14
N HIS A 305 5.58 18.53 -15.97
CA HIS A 305 6.62 19.48 -15.62
C HIS A 305 6.80 20.57 -16.68
N GLU A 306 6.90 20.18 -17.96
CA GLU A 306 7.02 21.14 -19.07
C GLU A 306 5.82 22.09 -19.06
N ARG A 307 4.60 21.59 -18.88
CA ARG A 307 3.41 22.44 -18.83
C ARG A 307 3.35 23.32 -17.57
N MET A 308 3.73 22.79 -16.41
CA MET A 308 3.80 23.58 -15.17
C MET A 308 4.85 24.70 -15.26
N ASP A 309 6.02 24.44 -15.83
CA ASP A 309 7.07 25.44 -16.02
C ASP A 309 6.58 26.57 -16.94
N GLU A 310 5.86 26.26 -18.03
CA GLU A 310 5.24 27.26 -18.90
C GLU A 310 4.22 28.13 -18.13
N LEU A 311 3.29 27.48 -17.41
CA LEU A 311 2.19 28.19 -16.72
C LEU A 311 2.69 29.01 -15.54
N THR A 312 3.72 28.53 -14.82
CA THR A 312 4.26 29.24 -13.66
C THR A 312 5.13 30.43 -14.05
N ALA A 313 5.71 30.43 -15.26
CA ALA A 313 6.48 31.57 -15.79
C ALA A 313 5.59 32.84 -15.98
N ASP A 314 4.30 32.67 -16.24
CA ASP A 314 3.35 33.76 -16.45
C ASP A 314 2.68 34.26 -15.16
N LEU A 315 2.97 33.61 -14.01
CA LEU A 315 2.39 34.02 -12.73
C LEU A 315 3.05 35.30 -12.19
N PRO A 316 2.29 36.13 -11.45
CA PRO A 316 2.82 37.34 -10.86
C PRO A 316 3.98 37.08 -9.88
N VAL A 317 4.88 38.05 -9.80
CA VAL A 317 5.91 38.09 -8.76
C VAL A 317 5.22 38.08 -7.39
N GLY A 318 5.56 37.12 -6.54
CA GLY A 318 4.92 36.88 -5.23
C GLY A 318 4.12 35.60 -5.17
N VAL A 319 3.85 34.93 -6.29
CA VAL A 319 3.33 33.54 -6.29
C VAL A 319 4.52 32.59 -6.36
N GLY A 320 4.75 31.85 -5.27
CA GLY A 320 5.74 30.78 -5.23
C GLY A 320 5.07 29.44 -5.58
N VAL A 321 5.71 28.66 -6.46
CA VAL A 321 5.25 27.30 -6.79
C VAL A 321 6.29 26.30 -6.37
N HIS A 322 5.90 25.31 -5.56
CA HIS A 322 6.82 24.37 -4.93
C HIS A 322 6.32 22.93 -5.15
N LYS A 323 7.23 22.03 -5.47
CA LYS A 323 6.94 20.60 -5.53
C LYS A 323 6.85 20.02 -4.10
N VAL A 324 5.71 19.48 -3.73
CA VAL A 324 5.49 18.78 -2.46
C VAL A 324 5.80 17.31 -2.62
N SER A 325 5.21 16.68 -3.63
CA SER A 325 5.44 15.30 -4.02
C SER A 325 5.52 15.18 -5.53
N ASP A 326 6.44 14.36 -6.02
CA ASP A 326 6.68 14.11 -7.44
C ASP A 326 6.93 12.62 -7.67
N GLN A 327 5.87 11.90 -7.96
CA GLN A 327 5.94 10.45 -8.18
C GLN A 327 6.76 10.08 -9.42
N ALA A 328 6.85 10.96 -10.43
CA ALA A 328 7.65 10.68 -11.62
C ALA A 328 9.15 10.66 -11.30
N GLU A 329 9.61 11.58 -10.44
CA GLU A 329 10.99 11.64 -9.95
C GLU A 329 11.31 10.42 -9.07
N VAL A 330 10.40 10.05 -8.16
CA VAL A 330 10.54 8.86 -7.31
C VAL A 330 10.63 7.57 -8.15
N VAL A 331 9.79 7.46 -9.18
CA VAL A 331 9.81 6.30 -10.10
C VAL A 331 11.09 6.26 -10.93
N GLU A 332 11.59 7.41 -11.38
CA GLU A 332 12.85 7.48 -12.13
C GLU A 332 14.02 7.00 -11.29
N GLU A 333 14.10 7.44 -10.04
CA GLU A 333 15.13 7.01 -9.10
C GLU A 333 15.03 5.53 -8.76
N ALA A 334 13.84 5.04 -8.41
CA ALA A 334 13.59 3.65 -8.07
C ALA A 334 13.89 2.71 -9.26
N VAL A 335 13.32 2.96 -10.45
CA VAL A 335 13.55 2.14 -11.65
C VAL A 335 15.01 2.21 -12.08
N GLY A 336 15.66 3.37 -11.98
CA GLY A 336 17.09 3.55 -12.27
C GLY A 336 17.96 2.70 -11.36
N GLY A 337 17.72 2.71 -10.06
CA GLY A 337 18.41 1.89 -9.06
C GLY A 337 18.28 0.39 -9.35
N PHE A 338 17.06 -0.09 -9.55
CA PHE A 338 16.81 -1.51 -9.88
C PHE A 338 17.36 -1.92 -11.26
N THR A 339 17.34 -1.04 -12.25
CA THR A 339 17.94 -1.32 -13.56
C THR A 339 19.45 -1.48 -13.41
N SER A 340 20.11 -0.63 -12.62
CA SER A 340 21.52 -0.77 -12.31
C SER A 340 21.84 -2.07 -11.59
N ALA A 341 21.03 -2.46 -10.59
CA ALA A 341 21.14 -3.73 -9.89
C ALA A 341 20.96 -4.95 -10.84
N LEU A 342 20.04 -4.84 -11.82
CA LEU A 342 19.84 -5.86 -12.84
C LEU A 342 21.10 -6.03 -13.72
N PHE A 343 21.72 -4.94 -14.18
CA PHE A 343 22.96 -5.00 -14.93
C PHE A 343 24.12 -5.55 -14.10
N GLU A 344 24.24 -5.16 -12.84
CA GLU A 344 25.23 -5.71 -11.91
C GLU A 344 25.06 -7.23 -11.75
N ALA A 345 23.82 -7.70 -11.55
CA ALA A 345 23.50 -9.12 -11.48
C ALA A 345 23.85 -9.87 -12.77
N VAL A 346 23.54 -9.31 -13.94
CA VAL A 346 23.93 -9.90 -15.24
C VAL A 346 25.44 -10.04 -15.35
N ILE A 347 26.20 -9.00 -14.98
CA ILE A 347 27.67 -9.04 -15.03
C ILE A 347 28.22 -10.12 -14.08
N ILE A 348 27.71 -10.20 -12.86
CA ILE A 348 28.12 -11.22 -11.87
C ILE A 348 27.89 -12.64 -12.44
N VAL A 349 26.70 -12.88 -12.96
CA VAL A 349 26.32 -14.18 -13.51
C VAL A 349 27.17 -14.54 -14.73
N LEU A 350 27.48 -13.58 -15.60
CA LEU A 350 28.38 -13.76 -16.72
C LEU A 350 29.80 -14.12 -16.27
N VAL A 351 30.34 -13.39 -15.28
CA VAL A 351 31.67 -13.65 -14.73
C VAL A 351 31.74 -15.08 -14.17
N VAL A 352 30.73 -15.50 -13.39
CA VAL A 352 30.62 -16.87 -12.86
C VAL A 352 30.62 -17.90 -14.01
N SER A 353 29.83 -17.63 -15.07
CA SER A 353 29.74 -18.53 -16.23
C SER A 353 31.06 -18.64 -17.00
N PHE A 354 31.79 -17.52 -17.21
CA PHE A 354 33.09 -17.54 -17.88
C PHE A 354 34.18 -18.25 -17.07
N ILE A 355 34.23 -18.05 -15.76
CA ILE A 355 35.19 -18.72 -14.87
C ILE A 355 34.92 -20.23 -14.85
N SER A 356 33.64 -20.62 -14.86
CA SER A 356 33.23 -22.00 -14.68
C SER A 356 33.33 -22.87 -15.94
N LEU A 357 32.81 -22.36 -17.07
CA LEU A 357 32.69 -23.09 -18.33
C LEU A 357 33.80 -22.73 -19.32
N GLY A 358 34.59 -21.69 -19.05
CA GLY A 358 35.57 -21.14 -19.95
C GLY A 358 34.95 -20.21 -21.02
N MET A 359 35.81 -19.49 -21.76
CA MET A 359 35.39 -18.34 -22.58
C MET A 359 34.32 -18.68 -23.64
N ARG A 360 34.49 -19.79 -24.37
CA ARG A 360 33.58 -20.14 -25.48
C ARG A 360 32.24 -20.65 -25.02
N ALA A 361 32.22 -21.49 -24.03
CA ALA A 361 31.00 -22.04 -23.46
C ALA A 361 30.23 -20.95 -22.66
N GLY A 362 30.95 -20.15 -21.90
CA GLY A 362 30.39 -18.97 -21.22
C GLY A 362 29.79 -17.98 -22.20
N LEU A 363 30.33 -17.79 -23.40
CA LEU A 363 29.76 -16.89 -24.40
C LEU A 363 28.43 -17.43 -24.97
N VAL A 364 28.21 -18.71 -25.08
CA VAL A 364 26.91 -19.28 -25.48
C VAL A 364 25.85 -18.96 -24.45
N VAL A 365 26.18 -19.14 -23.17
CA VAL A 365 25.29 -18.79 -22.05
C VAL A 365 25.04 -17.28 -22.02
N ALA A 366 26.09 -16.48 -22.22
CA ALA A 366 26.01 -15.03 -22.28
C ALA A 366 25.04 -14.51 -23.36
N CYS A 367 25.00 -15.15 -24.52
CA CYS A 367 24.06 -14.81 -25.60
C CYS A 367 22.61 -15.25 -25.30
N SER A 368 22.40 -16.23 -24.43
CA SER A 368 21.07 -16.71 -24.06
C SER A 368 20.34 -15.77 -23.14
N ILE A 369 21.06 -15.07 -22.23
CA ILE A 369 20.45 -14.16 -21.25
C ILE A 369 19.67 -13.01 -21.89
N PRO A 370 20.23 -12.21 -22.81
CA PRO A 370 19.48 -11.14 -23.48
C PRO A 370 18.26 -11.62 -24.26
N LEU A 371 18.33 -12.82 -24.84
CA LEU A 371 17.20 -13.42 -25.56
C LEU A 371 16.04 -13.73 -24.62
N VAL A 372 16.33 -14.29 -23.44
CA VAL A 372 15.30 -14.57 -22.44
C VAL A 372 14.69 -13.27 -21.93
N LEU A 373 15.52 -12.30 -21.55
CA LEU A 373 15.04 -10.99 -21.08
C LEU A 373 14.18 -10.29 -22.14
N ALA A 374 14.60 -10.31 -23.41
CA ALA A 374 13.83 -9.72 -24.50
C ALA A 374 12.44 -10.33 -24.63
N LEU A 375 12.33 -11.65 -24.60
CA LEU A 375 11.03 -12.33 -24.66
C LEU A 375 10.16 -12.09 -23.42
N VAL A 376 10.79 -11.95 -22.25
CA VAL A 376 10.07 -11.60 -21.02
C VAL A 376 9.52 -10.16 -21.09
N PHE A 377 10.28 -9.20 -21.61
CA PHE A 377 9.78 -7.84 -21.81
C PHE A 377 8.60 -7.78 -22.79
N VAL A 378 8.64 -8.56 -23.88
CA VAL A 378 7.50 -8.69 -24.80
C VAL A 378 6.27 -9.23 -24.08
N PHE A 379 6.44 -10.24 -23.22
CA PHE A 379 5.34 -10.79 -22.43
C PHE A 379 4.80 -9.75 -21.44
N MET A 380 5.67 -9.01 -20.75
CA MET A 380 5.27 -7.99 -19.79
C MET A 380 4.43 -6.90 -20.46
N GLU A 381 4.88 -6.40 -21.65
CA GLU A 381 4.12 -5.39 -22.41
C GLU A 381 2.76 -5.92 -22.83
N TYR A 382 2.70 -7.11 -23.42
CA TYR A 382 1.45 -7.71 -23.86
C TYR A 382 0.47 -7.99 -22.71
N SER A 383 0.99 -8.34 -21.53
CA SER A 383 0.19 -8.64 -20.32
C SER A 383 -0.14 -7.41 -19.49
N GLY A 384 0.35 -6.22 -19.87
CA GLY A 384 0.15 -4.98 -19.12
C GLY A 384 0.91 -4.95 -17.78
N ILE A 385 1.99 -5.74 -17.64
CA ILE A 385 2.86 -5.72 -16.46
C ILE A 385 3.89 -4.61 -16.64
N THR A 386 3.89 -3.65 -15.71
CA THR A 386 4.81 -2.50 -15.73
C THR A 386 6.20 -2.86 -15.16
N MET A 387 7.20 -2.06 -15.48
CA MET A 387 8.51 -2.09 -14.82
C MET A 387 8.37 -1.37 -13.47
N GLN A 388 8.47 -2.11 -12.40
CA GLN A 388 8.37 -1.62 -11.05
C GLN A 388 9.20 -2.51 -10.10
N ARG A 389 9.33 -2.09 -8.84
CA ARG A 389 10.18 -2.75 -7.82
C ARG A 389 10.02 -4.27 -7.79
N VAL A 390 8.80 -4.79 -7.86
CA VAL A 390 8.54 -6.24 -7.76
C VAL A 390 8.88 -6.97 -9.06
N SER A 391 8.51 -6.43 -10.23
CA SER A 391 8.82 -7.07 -11.53
C SER A 391 10.32 -7.07 -11.86
N LEU A 392 11.02 -5.98 -11.52
CA LEU A 392 12.49 -5.88 -11.71
C LEU A 392 13.24 -6.79 -10.73
N GLY A 393 12.82 -6.85 -9.46
CA GLY A 393 13.36 -7.81 -8.51
C GLY A 393 13.12 -9.26 -8.94
N ALA A 394 11.94 -9.55 -9.49
CA ALA A 394 11.63 -10.85 -10.08
C ALA A 394 12.58 -11.22 -11.23
N LEU A 395 12.93 -10.28 -12.11
CA LEU A 395 13.90 -10.48 -13.18
C LEU A 395 15.30 -10.79 -12.63
N ILE A 396 15.74 -10.09 -11.59
CA ILE A 396 17.06 -10.33 -10.97
C ILE A 396 17.10 -11.73 -10.32
N ILE A 397 16.04 -12.12 -9.60
CA ILE A 397 15.94 -13.47 -9.03
C ILE A 397 15.94 -14.52 -10.16
N ALA A 398 15.14 -14.28 -11.20
CA ALA A 398 15.07 -15.16 -12.35
C ALA A 398 16.43 -15.32 -13.04
N LEU A 399 17.23 -14.25 -13.19
CA LEU A 399 18.57 -14.30 -13.81
C LEU A 399 19.46 -15.38 -13.21
N GLY A 400 19.49 -15.50 -11.88
CA GLY A 400 20.24 -16.55 -11.21
C GLY A 400 19.77 -17.96 -11.55
N LEU A 401 18.49 -18.12 -11.91
CA LEU A 401 17.86 -19.39 -12.23
C LEU A 401 17.85 -19.71 -13.74
N LEU A 402 17.82 -18.66 -14.57
CA LEU A 402 17.73 -18.78 -16.04
C LEU A 402 18.98 -19.40 -16.68
N VAL A 403 20.13 -19.11 -16.10
CA VAL A 403 21.43 -19.55 -16.62
C VAL A 403 21.58 -21.06 -16.56
N ASP A 404 20.85 -21.70 -15.67
CA ASP A 404 20.91 -23.12 -15.37
C ASP A 404 20.61 -24.00 -16.59
N ASP A 405 19.49 -23.72 -17.29
CA ASP A 405 19.07 -24.52 -18.44
C ASP A 405 20.05 -24.41 -19.62
N ALA A 406 20.50 -23.19 -19.91
CA ALA A 406 21.52 -22.99 -20.96
C ALA A 406 22.86 -23.63 -20.59
N MET A 407 23.24 -23.57 -19.30
CA MET A 407 24.50 -24.15 -18.80
C MET A 407 24.48 -25.66 -18.90
N ILE A 408 23.40 -26.34 -18.50
CA ILE A 408 23.24 -27.79 -18.60
C ILE A 408 23.33 -28.24 -20.08
N THR A 409 22.66 -27.54 -20.98
CA THR A 409 22.68 -27.82 -22.41
C THR A 409 24.11 -27.72 -22.98
N VAL A 410 24.81 -26.62 -22.68
CA VAL A 410 26.17 -26.37 -23.15
C VAL A 410 27.17 -27.38 -22.58
N GLU A 411 27.07 -27.70 -21.30
CA GLU A 411 27.93 -28.69 -20.64
C GLU A 411 27.76 -30.08 -21.22
N MET A 412 26.53 -30.50 -21.52
CA MET A 412 26.24 -31.76 -22.16
C MET A 412 26.83 -31.82 -23.59
N MET A 413 26.75 -30.69 -24.33
CA MET A 413 27.42 -30.57 -25.64
C MET A 413 28.93 -30.75 -25.51
N ILE A 414 29.57 -30.09 -24.52
CA ILE A 414 31.01 -30.19 -24.28
C ILE A 414 31.41 -31.64 -23.96
N THR A 415 30.67 -32.29 -23.06
CA THR A 415 30.93 -33.68 -22.66
C THR A 415 30.87 -34.63 -23.85
N ARG A 416 30.01 -34.38 -24.84
CA ARG A 416 29.96 -35.21 -26.05
C ARG A 416 31.07 -34.86 -27.05
N LEU A 417 31.43 -33.58 -27.16
CA LEU A 417 32.57 -33.14 -27.97
C LEU A 417 33.89 -33.74 -27.45
N GLU A 418 34.06 -33.87 -26.12
CA GLU A 418 35.20 -34.54 -25.51
C GLU A 418 35.29 -36.03 -25.86
N LYS A 419 34.12 -36.66 -26.10
CA LYS A 419 34.04 -38.07 -26.60
C LYS A 419 34.24 -38.21 -28.09
N GLY A 420 34.53 -37.12 -28.82
CA GLY A 420 34.82 -37.09 -30.24
C GLY A 420 33.60 -37.05 -31.19
N GLU A 421 32.39 -36.76 -30.68
CA GLU A 421 31.20 -36.60 -31.51
C GLU A 421 31.23 -35.25 -32.27
N THR A 422 30.47 -35.15 -33.36
CA THR A 422 30.33 -33.88 -34.12
C THR A 422 29.50 -32.90 -33.32
N LYS A 423 29.60 -31.59 -33.63
CA LYS A 423 28.85 -30.52 -32.91
C LYS A 423 27.35 -30.73 -33.03
N GLU A 424 26.87 -31.15 -34.21
CA GLU A 424 25.46 -31.40 -34.47
C GLU A 424 24.94 -32.60 -33.65
N GLN A 425 25.75 -33.70 -33.61
CA GLN A 425 25.42 -34.86 -32.78
C GLN A 425 25.39 -34.52 -31.29
N ALA A 426 26.35 -33.75 -30.83
CA ALA A 426 26.43 -33.30 -29.45
C ALA A 426 25.23 -32.45 -29.06
N ALA A 427 24.79 -31.54 -29.94
CA ALA A 427 23.61 -30.69 -29.73
C ALA A 427 22.28 -31.48 -29.72
N THR A 428 22.14 -32.43 -30.67
CA THR A 428 20.96 -33.30 -30.74
C THR A 428 20.85 -34.22 -29.53
N TYR A 429 21.99 -34.74 -29.07
CA TYR A 429 22.05 -35.57 -27.88
C TYR A 429 21.72 -34.76 -26.61
N ALA A 430 22.23 -33.53 -26.49
CA ALA A 430 21.91 -32.67 -25.35
C ALA A 430 20.40 -32.54 -25.16
N TYR A 431 19.64 -32.33 -26.25
CA TYR A 431 18.17 -32.32 -26.17
C TYR A 431 17.59 -33.64 -25.66
N THR A 432 18.03 -34.77 -26.28
CA THR A 432 17.46 -36.09 -25.97
C THR A 432 17.68 -36.49 -24.52
N SER A 433 18.81 -36.10 -23.91
CA SER A 433 19.17 -36.47 -22.55
C SER A 433 18.67 -35.48 -21.49
N THR A 434 18.61 -34.18 -21.80
CA THR A 434 18.40 -33.17 -20.76
C THR A 434 17.10 -32.36 -20.88
N ALA A 435 16.49 -32.27 -22.07
CA ALA A 435 15.36 -31.40 -22.30
C ALA A 435 14.16 -31.69 -21.38
N PHE A 436 13.80 -32.97 -21.20
CA PHE A 436 12.66 -33.34 -20.37
C PHE A 436 12.94 -33.19 -18.85
N PRO A 437 14.08 -33.65 -18.30
CA PRO A 437 14.47 -33.38 -16.94
C PRO A 437 14.55 -31.90 -16.61
N MET A 438 15.07 -31.06 -17.51
CA MET A 438 15.13 -29.62 -17.36
C MET A 438 13.72 -29.02 -17.29
N LEU A 439 12.81 -29.40 -18.21
CA LEU A 439 11.43 -28.92 -18.20
C LEU A 439 10.72 -29.28 -16.88
N THR A 440 10.88 -30.51 -16.41
CA THR A 440 10.27 -30.94 -15.15
C THR A 440 10.84 -30.16 -13.98
N GLY A 441 12.15 -29.95 -13.94
CA GLY A 441 12.79 -29.11 -12.92
C GLY A 441 12.30 -27.65 -12.96
N THR A 442 12.13 -27.09 -14.15
CA THR A 442 11.57 -25.74 -14.36
C THR A 442 10.13 -25.66 -13.85
N LEU A 443 9.28 -26.64 -14.20
CA LEU A 443 7.88 -26.69 -13.74
C LEU A 443 7.76 -26.86 -12.22
N VAL A 444 8.65 -27.65 -11.60
CA VAL A 444 8.71 -27.78 -10.14
C VAL A 444 9.12 -26.47 -9.49
N THR A 445 10.07 -25.76 -10.07
CA THR A 445 10.48 -24.44 -9.58
C THR A 445 9.33 -23.44 -9.71
N VAL A 446 8.65 -23.37 -10.85
CA VAL A 446 7.46 -22.52 -11.06
C VAL A 446 6.35 -22.87 -10.07
N ALA A 447 6.14 -24.18 -9.80
CA ALA A 447 5.17 -24.64 -8.81
C ALA A 447 5.47 -24.07 -7.40
N GLY A 448 6.75 -23.86 -7.04
CA GLY A 448 7.15 -23.20 -5.80
C GLY A 448 6.66 -21.77 -5.66
N PHE A 449 6.43 -21.07 -6.76
CA PHE A 449 5.89 -19.71 -6.79
C PHE A 449 4.36 -19.65 -6.91
N VAL A 450 3.65 -20.77 -7.11
CA VAL A 450 2.18 -20.81 -7.25
C VAL A 450 1.45 -20.20 -6.05
N PRO A 451 1.86 -20.41 -4.79
CA PRO A 451 1.21 -19.75 -3.66
C PRO A 451 1.25 -18.21 -3.71
N ILE A 452 2.27 -17.64 -4.37
CA ILE A 452 2.38 -16.19 -4.59
C ILE A 452 1.39 -15.76 -5.66
N GLY A 453 1.33 -16.48 -6.77
CA GLY A 453 0.45 -16.15 -7.90
C GLY A 453 -1.04 -16.32 -7.64
N LEU A 454 -1.41 -17.22 -6.74
CA LEU A 454 -2.81 -17.53 -6.38
C LEU A 454 -3.21 -16.97 -5.01
N ASN A 455 -2.40 -16.09 -4.42
CA ASN A 455 -2.72 -15.43 -3.17
C ASN A 455 -3.85 -14.40 -3.36
N ALA A 456 -5.06 -14.75 -2.93
CA ALA A 456 -6.24 -13.90 -3.03
C ALA A 456 -6.29 -12.88 -1.87
N SER A 457 -5.34 -11.93 -1.85
CA SER A 457 -5.27 -10.82 -0.90
C SER A 457 -4.70 -9.57 -1.54
N SER A 458 -4.82 -8.40 -0.90
CA SER A 458 -4.19 -7.15 -1.37
C SER A 458 -2.66 -7.30 -1.45
N ALA A 459 -2.03 -8.00 -0.50
CA ALA A 459 -0.61 -8.34 -0.56
C ALA A 459 -0.30 -9.30 -1.73
N GLY A 460 -1.23 -10.18 -2.08
CA GLY A 460 -1.15 -11.06 -3.26
C GLY A 460 -1.23 -10.28 -4.57
N GLU A 461 -2.13 -9.32 -4.68
CA GLU A 461 -2.19 -8.41 -5.84
C GLU A 461 -0.86 -7.67 -6.00
N TYR A 462 -0.30 -7.15 -4.91
CA TYR A 462 1.00 -6.47 -4.89
C TYR A 462 2.16 -7.37 -5.35
N THR A 463 2.16 -8.65 -4.99
CA THR A 463 3.25 -9.58 -5.32
C THR A 463 2.98 -10.47 -6.55
N PHE A 464 1.82 -10.37 -7.18
CA PHE A 464 1.45 -11.20 -8.34
C PHE A 464 2.48 -11.15 -9.48
N THR A 465 3.04 -9.98 -9.76
CA THR A 465 4.01 -9.78 -10.83
C THR A 465 5.31 -10.56 -10.59
N LEU A 466 5.66 -10.83 -9.32
CA LEU A 466 6.78 -11.71 -8.98
C LEU A 466 6.58 -13.12 -9.56
N PHE A 467 5.40 -13.72 -9.32
CA PHE A 467 5.07 -15.04 -9.88
C PHE A 467 5.03 -15.02 -11.41
N ALA A 468 4.31 -14.07 -12.00
CA ALA A 468 4.11 -14.01 -13.44
C ALA A 468 5.43 -13.86 -14.22
N VAL A 469 6.28 -12.95 -13.79
CA VAL A 469 7.57 -12.68 -14.44
C VAL A 469 8.52 -13.85 -14.28
N ILE A 470 8.65 -14.44 -13.08
CA ILE A 470 9.54 -15.60 -12.86
C ILE A 470 9.04 -16.81 -13.63
N ALA A 471 7.74 -17.12 -13.59
CA ALA A 471 7.17 -18.27 -14.29
C ALA A 471 7.44 -18.20 -15.80
N VAL A 472 7.19 -17.04 -16.41
CA VAL A 472 7.42 -16.85 -17.84
C VAL A 472 8.92 -16.87 -18.16
N ALA A 473 9.74 -16.18 -17.36
CA ALA A 473 11.18 -16.16 -17.54
C ALA A 473 11.78 -17.58 -17.52
N MET A 474 11.36 -18.42 -16.58
CA MET A 474 11.80 -19.81 -16.47
C MET A 474 11.35 -20.67 -17.64
N LEU A 475 10.09 -20.53 -18.09
CA LEU A 475 9.59 -21.28 -19.26
C LEU A 475 10.28 -20.83 -20.55
N VAL A 476 10.47 -19.53 -20.73
CA VAL A 476 11.20 -18.96 -21.88
C VAL A 476 12.67 -19.41 -21.87
N SER A 477 13.31 -19.47 -20.70
CA SER A 477 14.68 -19.98 -20.54
C SER A 477 14.80 -21.40 -21.07
N TRP A 478 13.87 -22.28 -20.70
CA TRP A 478 13.86 -23.64 -21.24
C TRP A 478 13.75 -23.67 -22.77
N VAL A 479 12.85 -22.86 -23.36
CA VAL A 479 12.71 -22.74 -24.81
C VAL A 479 14.02 -22.27 -25.45
N VAL A 480 14.65 -21.24 -24.88
CA VAL A 480 15.95 -20.71 -25.38
C VAL A 480 17.05 -21.75 -25.25
N ALA A 481 17.09 -22.53 -24.18
CA ALA A 481 18.09 -23.56 -23.93
C ALA A 481 18.00 -24.75 -24.92
N VAL A 482 16.78 -25.14 -25.34
CA VAL A 482 16.59 -26.26 -26.25
C VAL A 482 16.54 -25.86 -27.73
N LEU A 483 16.18 -24.62 -28.05
CA LEU A 483 16.01 -24.13 -29.42
C LEU A 483 17.18 -23.27 -29.88
N PHE A 484 17.60 -22.27 -29.09
CA PHE A 484 18.58 -21.26 -29.50
C PHE A 484 20.01 -21.63 -29.06
N ALA A 485 20.22 -22.07 -27.82
CA ALA A 485 21.55 -22.40 -27.32
C ALA A 485 22.28 -23.48 -28.10
N PRO A 486 21.64 -24.56 -28.62
CA PRO A 486 22.28 -25.55 -29.50
C PRO A 486 22.78 -24.94 -30.81
N VAL A 487 22.01 -24.05 -31.44
CA VAL A 487 22.41 -23.38 -32.69
C VAL A 487 23.60 -22.45 -32.45
N ILE A 488 23.55 -21.64 -31.38
CA ILE A 488 24.65 -20.77 -30.97
C ILE A 488 25.89 -21.61 -30.62
N GLY A 489 25.70 -22.73 -29.90
CA GLY A 489 26.77 -23.64 -29.47
C GLY A 489 27.52 -24.29 -30.63
N VAL A 490 26.82 -24.75 -31.67
CA VAL A 490 27.43 -25.30 -32.86
C VAL A 490 28.35 -24.30 -33.57
N HIS A 491 28.05 -23.00 -33.52
CA HIS A 491 28.90 -21.97 -34.12
C HIS A 491 30.07 -21.54 -33.23
N ILE A 492 29.88 -21.44 -31.93
CA ILE A 492 30.88 -20.87 -31.00
C ILE A 492 31.80 -21.93 -30.39
N LEU A 493 31.29 -23.14 -30.08
CA LEU A 493 32.10 -24.18 -29.43
C LEU A 493 33.19 -24.71 -30.36
N SER A 494 34.32 -25.17 -29.77
CA SER A 494 35.43 -25.78 -30.52
C SER A 494 35.10 -27.25 -30.87
N ALA A 495 35.40 -27.64 -32.10
CA ALA A 495 35.26 -29.06 -32.53
C ALA A 495 36.27 -30.01 -31.87
N LYS A 496 37.38 -29.48 -31.35
CA LYS A 496 38.41 -30.23 -30.63
C LYS A 496 38.51 -29.71 -29.21
N VAL A 497 37.83 -30.39 -28.30
CA VAL A 497 37.98 -30.19 -26.88
C VAL A 497 38.92 -31.25 -26.34
N LYS A 498 40.00 -30.87 -25.65
CA LYS A 498 40.89 -31.84 -24.99
C LYS A 498 40.15 -32.49 -23.85
N PRO A 499 40.24 -33.83 -23.70
CA PRO A 499 39.65 -34.47 -22.51
C PRO A 499 40.18 -33.86 -21.25
N HIS A 500 39.30 -33.54 -20.34
CA HIS A 500 39.64 -32.88 -19.05
C HIS A 500 39.96 -33.97 -17.99
N ASP A 501 40.99 -34.79 -18.27
CA ASP A 501 41.57 -35.75 -17.29
C ASP A 501 42.40 -35.04 -16.22
N ALA A 502 41.90 -33.94 -15.65
CA ALA A 502 42.54 -33.30 -14.55
C ALA A 502 42.14 -34.04 -13.27
N GLU A 503 43.12 -34.64 -12.58
CA GLU A 503 42.95 -35.13 -11.21
C GLU A 503 42.23 -34.05 -10.37
N PRO A 504 41.22 -34.42 -9.56
CA PRO A 504 40.50 -33.45 -8.76
C PRO A 504 41.46 -32.65 -7.88
N GLY A 505 41.40 -31.33 -7.99
CA GLY A 505 42.20 -30.42 -7.19
C GLY A 505 42.00 -30.64 -5.67
N ARG A 506 42.76 -29.99 -4.82
CA ARG A 506 42.67 -30.15 -3.34
C ARG A 506 41.24 -30.06 -2.82
N ILE A 507 40.44 -29.11 -3.30
CA ILE A 507 39.04 -28.93 -2.90
C ILE A 507 38.18 -30.13 -3.40
N GLY A 508 38.42 -30.60 -4.62
CA GLY A 508 37.69 -31.73 -5.15
C GLY A 508 37.99 -33.04 -4.40
N ARG A 509 39.25 -33.27 -4.00
CA ARG A 509 39.62 -34.43 -3.18
C ARG A 509 39.01 -34.35 -1.79
N ALA A 510 38.98 -33.16 -1.14
CA ALA A 510 38.36 -32.98 0.18
C ALA A 510 36.85 -33.24 0.12
N PHE A 511 36.18 -32.76 -0.93
CA PHE A 511 34.76 -33.00 -1.16
C PHE A 511 34.44 -34.47 -1.39
N ASN A 512 35.19 -35.15 -2.28
CA ASN A 512 35.01 -36.57 -2.54
C ASN A 512 35.23 -37.41 -1.28
N GLY A 513 36.23 -37.03 -0.46
CA GLY A 513 36.45 -37.63 0.86
C GLY A 513 35.27 -37.45 1.81
N GLY A 514 34.70 -36.25 1.87
CA GLY A 514 33.51 -35.93 2.67
C GLY A 514 32.26 -36.69 2.19
N MET A 515 32.02 -36.76 0.88
CA MET A 515 30.90 -37.51 0.28
C MET A 515 31.03 -39.03 0.59
N LEU A 516 32.17 -39.61 0.37
CA LEU A 516 32.43 -41.05 0.67
C LEU A 516 32.29 -41.31 2.19
N TRP A 517 32.78 -40.40 3.01
CA TRP A 517 32.58 -40.50 4.47
C TRP A 517 31.09 -40.48 4.82
N ALA A 518 30.30 -39.56 4.24
CA ALA A 518 28.86 -39.46 4.49
C ALA A 518 28.11 -40.73 3.99
N MET A 519 28.47 -41.29 2.84
CA MET A 519 27.87 -42.51 2.34
C MET A 519 28.25 -43.75 3.17
N ARG A 520 29.52 -43.85 3.64
CA ARG A 520 30.00 -44.94 4.51
C ARG A 520 29.35 -44.84 5.91
N ASN A 521 29.25 -43.61 6.47
CA ASN A 521 28.68 -43.34 7.78
C ASN A 521 27.28 -42.75 7.65
N ARG A 522 26.45 -43.30 6.77
CA ARG A 522 25.12 -42.76 6.41
C ARG A 522 24.22 -42.42 7.57
N TRP A 523 24.20 -43.22 8.62
CA TRP A 523 23.36 -42.92 9.80
C TRP A 523 23.84 -41.72 10.59
N TRP A 524 25.17 -41.50 10.69
CA TRP A 524 25.74 -40.31 11.30
C TRP A 524 25.45 -39.06 10.44
N ALA A 525 25.61 -39.15 9.13
CA ALA A 525 25.28 -38.04 8.23
C ALA A 525 23.79 -37.64 8.31
N ILE A 526 22.88 -38.62 8.32
CA ILE A 526 21.45 -38.38 8.50
C ILE A 526 21.16 -37.80 9.88
N GLY A 527 21.74 -38.37 10.95
CA GLY A 527 21.53 -37.90 12.33
C GLY A 527 22.01 -36.47 12.55
N ILE A 528 23.18 -36.10 12.04
CA ILE A 528 23.71 -34.72 12.10
C ILE A 528 22.80 -33.76 11.34
N THR A 529 22.36 -34.11 10.15
CA THR A 529 21.48 -33.24 9.33
C THR A 529 20.12 -33.03 10.00
N VAL A 530 19.51 -34.08 10.53
CA VAL A 530 18.26 -33.99 11.29
C VAL A 530 18.43 -33.15 12.55
N ALA A 531 19.52 -33.33 13.28
CA ALA A 531 19.83 -32.54 14.48
C ALA A 531 20.00 -31.04 14.13
N LEU A 532 20.72 -30.74 13.04
CA LEU A 532 20.84 -29.36 12.54
C LEU A 532 19.49 -28.76 12.11
N PHE A 533 18.65 -29.57 11.46
CA PHE A 533 17.31 -29.14 11.08
C PHE A 533 16.45 -28.83 12.32
N VAL A 534 16.43 -29.72 13.30
CA VAL A 534 15.69 -29.49 14.54
C VAL A 534 16.24 -28.25 15.26
N ALA A 535 17.57 -28.10 15.34
CA ALA A 535 18.19 -26.91 15.90
C ALA A 535 17.79 -25.62 15.16
N SER A 536 17.70 -25.67 13.82
CA SER A 536 17.26 -24.52 13.03
C SER A 536 15.79 -24.16 13.26
N VAL A 537 14.90 -25.16 13.40
CA VAL A 537 13.50 -24.93 13.76
C VAL A 537 13.39 -24.26 15.14
N PHE A 538 14.16 -24.71 16.12
CA PHE A 538 14.22 -24.05 17.43
C PHE A 538 14.82 -22.65 17.36
N SER A 539 15.83 -22.45 16.53
CA SER A 539 16.47 -21.14 16.37
C SER A 539 15.59 -20.13 15.65
N MET A 540 14.54 -20.58 14.95
CA MET A 540 13.57 -19.71 14.28
C MET A 540 12.86 -18.77 15.27
N GLN A 541 12.72 -19.14 16.54
CA GLN A 541 12.14 -18.27 17.58
C GLN A 541 12.98 -17.02 17.86
N PHE A 542 14.27 -17.01 17.49
CA PHE A 542 15.17 -15.85 17.65
C PHE A 542 15.18 -14.95 16.42
N VAL A 543 14.56 -15.35 15.32
CA VAL A 543 14.40 -14.51 14.14
C VAL A 543 13.24 -13.56 14.38
N GLN A 544 13.49 -12.26 14.26
CA GLN A 544 12.45 -11.25 14.39
C GLN A 544 11.40 -11.41 13.29
N ASN A 545 10.13 -11.16 13.62
CA ASN A 545 9.04 -11.24 12.66
C ASN A 545 8.59 -9.84 12.26
N GLN A 546 8.53 -9.57 10.96
CA GLN A 546 8.07 -8.32 10.38
C GLN A 546 6.95 -8.60 9.37
N PHE A 547 6.04 -7.65 9.13
CA PHE A 547 5.06 -7.78 8.05
C PHE A 547 5.68 -7.34 6.72
N PHE A 548 5.75 -6.05 6.50
CA PHE A 548 6.52 -5.42 5.41
C PHE A 548 7.60 -4.52 5.99
N PRO A 549 8.72 -4.30 5.31
CA PRO A 549 9.70 -3.30 5.74
C PRO A 549 9.15 -1.88 5.56
N SER A 550 9.75 -0.90 6.24
CA SER A 550 9.48 0.50 5.95
C SER A 550 10.04 0.89 4.59
N SER A 551 9.46 1.94 3.98
CA SER A 551 9.93 2.44 2.68
C SER A 551 11.37 2.99 2.76
N ASP A 552 12.07 2.92 1.64
CA ASP A 552 13.37 3.55 1.37
C ASP A 552 13.27 5.02 0.93
N ARG A 553 12.07 5.62 1.04
CA ARG A 553 11.84 7.03 0.73
C ARG A 553 12.21 7.95 1.91
N PRO A 554 12.65 9.19 1.65
CA PRO A 554 13.10 10.11 2.69
C PRO A 554 11.98 10.76 3.50
N GLU A 555 10.71 10.54 3.15
CA GLU A 555 9.56 11.14 3.83
C GLU A 555 9.30 10.51 5.20
N ILE A 556 8.86 11.35 6.12
CA ILE A 556 8.43 11.03 7.48
C ILE A 556 7.03 11.57 7.68
N LEU A 557 6.13 10.74 8.17
CA LEU A 557 4.80 11.18 8.59
C LEU A 557 4.82 11.50 10.10
N VAL A 558 4.28 12.64 10.45
CA VAL A 558 4.11 13.07 11.84
C VAL A 558 2.64 13.39 12.06
N ASP A 559 1.99 12.59 12.88
CA ASP A 559 0.59 12.78 13.26
C ASP A 559 0.49 13.51 14.60
N LEU A 560 -0.44 14.44 14.70
CA LEU A 560 -0.84 15.08 15.93
C LEU A 560 -2.35 14.86 16.15
N ASN A 561 -2.70 14.19 17.24
CA ASN A 561 -4.06 13.94 17.67
C ASN A 561 -4.34 14.70 18.98
N LEU A 562 -5.10 15.76 18.89
CA LEU A 562 -5.55 16.52 20.05
C LEU A 562 -6.76 15.83 20.71
N PRO A 563 -7.19 16.24 21.91
CA PRO A 563 -8.45 15.81 22.49
C PRO A 563 -9.63 16.05 21.54
N GLN A 564 -10.61 15.16 21.52
CA GLN A 564 -11.68 15.10 20.50
C GLN A 564 -12.57 16.36 20.44
N ASN A 565 -12.52 17.21 21.47
CA ASN A 565 -13.23 18.48 21.51
C ASN A 565 -12.36 19.68 21.11
N ALA A 566 -11.13 19.45 20.69
CA ALA A 566 -10.25 20.53 20.28
C ALA A 566 -10.77 21.16 18.98
N SER A 567 -10.71 22.48 18.92
CA SER A 567 -11.03 23.24 17.71
C SER A 567 -9.86 23.19 16.73
N ILE A 568 -10.14 23.44 15.46
CA ILE A 568 -9.09 23.54 14.42
C ILE A 568 -8.06 24.63 14.77
N ASN A 569 -8.48 25.68 15.49
CA ASN A 569 -7.58 26.75 15.95
C ASN A 569 -6.58 26.24 17.00
N GLU A 570 -7.00 25.35 17.89
CA GLU A 570 -6.09 24.75 18.88
C GLU A 570 -5.12 23.78 18.20
N THR A 571 -5.61 23.00 17.23
CA THR A 571 -4.77 22.14 16.38
C THR A 571 -3.73 22.98 15.62
N ARG A 572 -4.14 24.14 15.07
CA ARG A 572 -3.21 25.06 14.41
C ARG A 572 -2.11 25.54 15.36
N LYS A 573 -2.45 25.93 16.59
CA LYS A 573 -1.44 26.35 17.59
C LYS A 573 -0.47 25.22 17.96
N ALA A 574 -0.95 23.98 18.06
CA ALA A 574 -0.07 22.83 18.29
C ALA A 574 0.89 22.62 17.11
N VAL A 575 0.40 22.76 15.89
CA VAL A 575 1.22 22.71 14.67
C VAL A 575 2.24 23.86 14.64
N ASP A 576 1.83 25.09 14.96
CA ASP A 576 2.72 26.27 15.01
C ASP A 576 3.93 26.01 15.94
N ARG A 577 3.71 25.36 17.09
CA ARG A 577 4.78 24.96 18.01
C ARG A 577 5.71 23.92 17.40
N LEU A 578 5.17 22.93 16.69
CA LEU A 578 5.99 21.89 16.04
C LEU A 578 6.78 22.46 14.87
N GLU A 579 6.16 23.28 14.02
CA GLU A 579 6.83 23.94 12.90
C GLU A 579 8.00 24.84 13.38
N ALA A 580 7.84 25.52 14.51
CA ALA A 580 8.91 26.31 15.13
C ALA A 580 10.11 25.44 15.56
N ILE A 581 9.88 24.20 15.97
CA ILE A 581 10.94 23.26 16.36
C ILE A 581 11.70 22.72 15.11
N ILE A 582 10.97 22.41 14.04
CA ILE A 582 11.56 21.75 12.84
C ILE A 582 12.16 22.76 11.83
N LYS A 583 11.77 24.04 11.90
CA LYS A 583 12.15 25.06 10.92
C LYS A 583 13.64 25.18 10.67
N ASP A 584 14.44 25.06 11.72
CA ASP A 584 15.89 25.26 11.66
C ASP A 584 16.67 23.92 11.76
N ASP A 585 15.99 22.77 11.62
CA ASP A 585 16.64 21.46 11.66
C ASP A 585 17.42 21.22 10.34
N PRO A 586 18.74 21.01 10.39
CA PRO A 586 19.58 20.91 9.21
C PRO A 586 19.33 19.65 8.37
N ASP A 587 18.72 18.62 8.95
CA ASP A 587 18.45 17.35 8.29
C ASP A 587 17.13 17.33 7.48
N ILE A 588 16.34 18.41 7.62
CA ILE A 588 15.08 18.58 6.90
C ILE A 588 15.34 19.33 5.59
N ALA A 589 14.84 18.79 4.48
CA ALA A 589 14.86 19.44 3.18
C ALA A 589 13.62 20.35 2.98
N ARG A 590 12.44 19.86 3.30
CA ARG A 590 11.15 20.57 3.21
C ARG A 590 10.08 19.82 4.03
N TRP A 591 8.97 20.49 4.27
CA TRP A 591 7.79 19.85 4.85
C TRP A 591 6.48 20.44 4.32
N SER A 592 5.43 19.64 4.35
CA SER A 592 4.06 20.09 4.10
C SER A 592 3.19 19.73 5.30
N THR A 593 2.23 20.60 5.61
CA THR A 593 1.40 20.47 6.81
C THR A 593 -0.07 20.51 6.44
N TYR A 594 -0.81 19.54 6.93
CA TYR A 594 -2.25 19.38 6.77
C TYR A 594 -2.91 19.52 8.15
N ILE A 595 -3.74 20.55 8.33
CA ILE A 595 -4.41 20.86 9.61
C ILE A 595 -5.89 20.65 9.43
N GLY A 596 -6.51 19.84 10.28
CA GLY A 596 -7.91 19.47 10.18
C GLY A 596 -8.20 18.28 9.27
N GLN A 597 -7.17 17.66 8.71
CA GLN A 597 -7.24 16.42 7.91
C GLN A 597 -5.86 15.77 7.79
N GLY A 598 -5.79 14.55 7.25
CA GLY A 598 -4.53 13.93 6.83
C GLY A 598 -4.03 14.43 5.48
N ALA A 599 -2.81 14.03 5.11
CA ALA A 599 -2.26 14.27 3.78
C ALA A 599 -3.15 13.61 2.72
N ILE A 600 -3.26 14.27 1.56
CA ILE A 600 -3.85 13.63 0.40
C ILE A 600 -3.02 12.38 0.05
N ARG A 601 -3.68 11.35 -0.48
CA ARG A 601 -3.00 10.10 -0.86
C ARG A 601 -1.99 10.34 -1.98
N PHE A 602 -0.77 10.75 -1.62
CA PHE A 602 0.32 11.01 -2.58
C PHE A 602 1.12 9.74 -2.93
N TYR A 603 0.94 8.66 -2.16
CA TYR A 603 1.42 7.31 -2.46
C TYR A 603 0.39 6.27 -1.99
N LEU A 604 0.37 5.10 -2.65
CA LEU A 604 -0.72 4.13 -2.51
C LEU A 604 -0.91 3.56 -1.08
N PRO A 605 0.14 3.20 -0.32
CA PRO A 605 0.00 2.65 1.03
C PRO A 605 -0.39 3.65 2.13
N LEU A 606 -0.66 4.92 1.82
CA LEU A 606 -1.02 5.90 2.84
C LEU A 606 -2.34 5.55 3.55
N ASP A 607 -2.31 5.47 4.88
CA ASP A 607 -3.52 5.42 5.72
C ASP A 607 -4.16 6.82 5.80
N GLN A 608 -5.03 7.11 4.83
CA GLN A 608 -5.61 8.43 4.66
C GLN A 608 -6.61 8.76 5.77
N GLN A 609 -6.38 9.87 6.49
CA GLN A 609 -7.27 10.40 7.52
C GLN A 609 -8.21 11.45 6.93
N LEU A 610 -9.54 11.25 7.12
CA LEU A 610 -10.58 12.20 6.68
C LEU A 610 -10.58 13.48 7.52
N GLU A 611 -11.39 14.45 7.09
CA GLU A 611 -11.55 15.72 7.81
C GLU A 611 -11.87 15.54 9.29
N ASN A 612 -11.05 16.15 10.13
CA ASN A 612 -11.14 16.04 11.56
C ASN A 612 -10.46 17.24 12.25
N PRO A 613 -11.22 18.14 12.89
CA PRO A 613 -10.69 19.41 13.45
C PRO A 613 -9.54 19.23 14.45
N TYR A 614 -9.53 18.14 15.21
CA TYR A 614 -8.52 17.85 16.24
C TYR A 614 -7.32 17.02 15.72
N TYR A 615 -7.18 16.89 14.39
CA TYR A 615 -6.11 16.14 13.77
C TYR A 615 -5.25 17.01 12.86
N ALA A 616 -3.94 16.79 12.88
CA ALA A 616 -3.04 17.35 11.90
C ALA A 616 -1.98 16.30 11.50
N GLN A 617 -1.50 16.39 10.28
CA GLN A 617 -0.42 15.55 9.77
C GLN A 617 0.61 16.40 9.03
N LEU A 618 1.90 16.17 9.35
CA LEU A 618 3.01 16.75 8.63
C LEU A 618 3.69 15.66 7.80
N VAL A 619 4.04 16.00 6.57
CA VAL A 619 4.91 15.20 5.71
C VAL A 619 6.24 15.92 5.66
N ILE A 620 7.25 15.39 6.36
CA ILE A 620 8.59 15.95 6.45
C ILE A 620 9.50 15.15 5.53
N VAL A 621 10.24 15.82 4.66
CA VAL A 621 11.22 15.19 3.75
C VAL A 621 12.61 15.44 4.31
N SER A 622 13.33 14.37 4.69
CA SER A 622 14.72 14.44 5.13
C SER A 622 15.66 14.55 3.93
N LYS A 623 16.90 14.98 4.19
CA LYS A 623 17.94 15.08 3.13
C LYS A 623 18.46 13.73 2.65
N GLY A 624 18.29 12.66 3.45
CA GLY A 624 18.69 11.31 3.12
C GLY A 624 18.13 10.30 4.09
N LEU A 625 18.40 9.00 3.86
CA LEU A 625 17.87 7.90 4.67
C LEU A 625 18.55 7.79 6.05
N GLU A 626 19.85 8.12 6.14
CA GLU A 626 20.57 8.14 7.42
C GLU A 626 20.03 9.26 8.32
N GLU A 627 19.87 10.46 7.77
CA GLU A 627 19.29 11.61 8.44
C GLU A 627 17.85 11.36 8.84
N ARG A 628 17.06 10.64 8.00
CA ARG A 628 15.68 10.25 8.32
C ARG A 628 15.60 9.48 9.63
N SER A 629 16.45 8.48 9.80
CA SER A 629 16.44 7.62 11.00
C SER A 629 16.77 8.40 12.27
N ALA A 630 17.78 9.27 12.21
CA ALA A 630 18.16 10.14 13.30
C ALA A 630 17.09 11.18 13.63
N LEU A 631 16.44 11.74 12.58
CA LEU A 631 15.37 12.73 12.71
C LEU A 631 14.12 12.13 13.37
N ILE A 632 13.72 10.90 12.99
CA ILE A 632 12.61 10.19 13.61
C ILE A 632 12.82 10.07 15.12
N GLN A 633 13.99 9.62 15.57
CA GLN A 633 14.29 9.47 17.00
C GLN A 633 14.26 10.81 17.74
N ARG A 634 14.79 11.89 17.13
CA ARG A 634 14.75 13.24 17.71
C ARG A 634 13.31 13.76 17.83
N LEU A 635 12.52 13.61 16.76
CA LEU A 635 11.11 14.04 16.75
C LEU A 635 10.28 13.28 17.77
N GLN A 636 10.42 11.95 17.84
CA GLN A 636 9.72 11.13 18.83
C GLN A 636 10.04 11.58 20.27
N LYS A 637 11.30 11.90 20.54
CA LYS A 637 11.70 12.41 21.84
C LYS A 637 11.08 13.78 22.12
N ARG A 638 11.19 14.73 21.18
CA ARG A 638 10.64 16.10 21.32
C ARG A 638 9.14 16.09 21.49
N LEU A 639 8.42 15.31 20.70
CA LEU A 639 6.96 15.24 20.79
C LEU A 639 6.50 14.67 22.15
N ARG A 640 7.19 13.65 22.66
CA ARG A 640 6.91 13.09 23.98
C ARG A 640 7.18 14.08 25.14
N ASP A 641 8.29 14.83 25.04
CA ASP A 641 8.73 15.71 26.12
C ASP A 641 7.97 17.07 26.10
N ASP A 642 7.68 17.64 24.91
CA ASP A 642 7.18 18.99 24.75
C ASP A 642 5.66 19.04 24.41
N PHE A 643 5.02 17.93 24.01
CA PHE A 643 3.60 17.87 23.59
C PHE A 643 2.74 16.97 24.49
N VAL A 644 2.88 17.15 25.78
CA VAL A 644 2.11 16.39 26.78
C VAL A 644 0.60 16.58 26.58
N GLY A 645 -0.15 15.47 26.53
CA GLY A 645 -1.60 15.49 26.31
C GLY A 645 -2.04 15.56 24.84
N ILE A 646 -1.08 15.57 23.90
CA ILE A 646 -1.35 15.46 22.47
C ILE A 646 -0.81 14.11 21.98
N GLY A 647 -1.68 13.27 21.46
CA GLY A 647 -1.27 11.99 20.87
C GLY A 647 -0.42 12.23 19.63
N SER A 648 0.83 11.79 19.63
CA SER A 648 1.74 11.97 18.51
C SER A 648 2.20 10.64 17.93
N TYR A 649 2.50 10.62 16.63
CA TYR A 649 3.08 9.44 15.98
C TYR A 649 4.03 9.84 14.86
N VAL A 650 5.26 9.37 14.93
CA VAL A 650 6.30 9.65 13.93
C VAL A 650 6.69 8.32 13.30
N GLN A 651 6.54 8.23 11.99
CA GLN A 651 6.85 7.02 11.23
C GLN A 651 7.42 7.34 9.84
N PRO A 652 8.27 6.47 9.28
CA PRO A 652 8.57 6.50 7.86
C PRO A 652 7.34 6.04 7.06
N LEU A 653 7.38 6.24 5.73
CA LEU A 653 6.35 5.67 4.86
C LEU A 653 6.34 4.14 4.95
N GLU A 654 5.16 3.53 4.85
CA GLU A 654 4.96 2.08 4.83
C GLU A 654 5.05 1.52 3.41
N MET A 655 5.38 0.23 3.30
CA MET A 655 5.23 -0.55 2.06
C MET A 655 4.11 -1.58 2.21
N GLY A 656 3.52 -1.98 1.09
CA GLY A 656 2.42 -2.94 1.07
C GLY A 656 1.08 -2.35 1.54
N PRO A 657 0.12 -3.16 2.00
CA PRO A 657 -1.18 -2.67 2.47
C PRO A 657 -1.04 -1.74 3.69
N PRO A 658 -1.81 -0.63 3.76
CA PRO A 658 -1.71 0.34 4.84
C PRO A 658 -2.13 -0.26 6.19
N VAL A 659 -1.35 0.00 7.24
CA VAL A 659 -1.60 -0.49 8.59
C VAL A 659 -1.90 0.65 9.56
N GLY A 660 -1.25 1.80 9.39
CA GLY A 660 -1.25 2.89 10.34
C GLY A 660 -0.49 2.55 11.63
N ARG A 661 -1.01 2.90 12.82
CA ARG A 661 -0.32 2.51 14.08
C ARG A 661 -0.27 0.98 14.20
N PRO A 662 0.91 0.40 14.43
CA PRO A 662 1.14 -1.03 14.22
C PRO A 662 0.46 -1.93 15.26
N ILE A 663 0.27 -1.46 16.48
CA ILE A 663 -0.37 -2.21 17.56
C ILE A 663 -1.77 -1.66 17.79
N GLN A 664 -2.77 -2.52 17.61
CA GLN A 664 -4.17 -2.16 17.78
C GLN A 664 -4.92 -3.26 18.55
N TYR A 665 -5.70 -2.84 19.55
CA TYR A 665 -6.63 -3.72 20.26
C TYR A 665 -8.02 -3.10 20.23
N ARG A 666 -8.99 -3.82 19.71
CA ARG A 666 -10.38 -3.38 19.55
C ARG A 666 -11.24 -3.96 20.65
N VAL A 667 -11.70 -3.10 21.56
CA VAL A 667 -12.67 -3.47 22.59
C VAL A 667 -14.07 -3.18 22.06
N SER A 668 -14.87 -4.23 21.88
CA SER A 668 -16.21 -4.12 21.33
C SER A 668 -17.27 -4.70 22.27
N GLY A 669 -18.48 -4.13 22.26
CA GLY A 669 -19.56 -4.58 23.09
C GLY A 669 -20.89 -3.92 22.75
N LYS A 670 -21.93 -4.13 23.54
CA LYS A 670 -23.27 -3.59 23.31
C LYS A 670 -23.46 -2.18 23.88
N ASP A 671 -22.88 -1.92 25.04
CA ASP A 671 -23.05 -0.68 25.79
C ASP A 671 -21.78 0.18 25.70
N ILE A 672 -21.96 1.45 25.34
CA ILE A 672 -20.88 2.40 25.09
C ILE A 672 -20.02 2.63 26.33
N ASP A 673 -20.67 2.81 27.50
CA ASP A 673 -19.98 3.13 28.74
C ASP A 673 -19.17 1.95 29.27
N GLN A 674 -19.69 0.72 29.11
CA GLN A 674 -18.96 -0.50 29.44
C GLN A 674 -17.78 -0.72 28.49
N VAL A 675 -17.95 -0.49 27.19
CA VAL A 675 -16.84 -0.58 26.22
C VAL A 675 -15.74 0.40 26.58
N ARG A 676 -16.09 1.64 26.97
CA ARG A 676 -15.14 2.65 27.43
C ARG A 676 -14.41 2.20 28.68
N LYS A 677 -15.14 1.72 29.68
CA LYS A 677 -14.56 1.22 30.93
C LYS A 677 -13.52 0.13 30.65
N HIS A 678 -13.90 -0.88 29.87
CA HIS A 678 -12.98 -1.99 29.55
C HIS A 678 -11.82 -1.53 28.66
N ALA A 679 -12.00 -0.55 27.80
CA ALA A 679 -10.92 0.01 27.00
C ALA A 679 -9.88 0.75 27.90
N ILE A 680 -10.34 1.50 28.90
CA ILE A 680 -9.47 2.18 29.85
C ILE A 680 -8.72 1.15 30.74
N GLU A 681 -9.44 0.12 31.22
CA GLU A 681 -8.84 -0.96 32.02
C GLU A 681 -7.73 -1.69 31.22
N LEU A 682 -8.01 -2.01 29.94
CA LEU A 682 -7.04 -2.65 29.05
C LEU A 682 -5.85 -1.74 28.76
N ALA A 683 -6.08 -0.47 28.45
CA ALA A 683 -5.01 0.48 28.18
C ALA A 683 -4.10 0.68 29.41
N THR A 684 -4.68 0.77 30.61
CA THR A 684 -3.92 0.86 31.87
C THR A 684 -3.04 -0.40 32.09
N LEU A 685 -3.55 -1.57 31.71
CA LEU A 685 -2.78 -2.81 31.77
C LEU A 685 -1.63 -2.83 30.74
N LEU A 686 -1.89 -2.34 29.54
CA LEU A 686 -0.91 -2.25 28.46
C LEU A 686 0.20 -1.24 28.75
N ASP A 687 -0.12 -0.11 29.38
CA ASP A 687 0.84 0.95 29.74
C ASP A 687 1.92 0.49 30.74
N GLN A 688 1.70 -0.61 31.43
CA GLN A 688 2.72 -1.24 32.28
C GLN A 688 3.87 -1.86 31.47
N ASN A 689 3.71 -2.07 30.16
CA ASN A 689 4.76 -2.63 29.32
C ASN A 689 5.69 -1.52 28.81
N THR A 690 6.98 -1.62 29.14
CA THR A 690 8.01 -0.61 28.83
C THR A 690 8.32 -0.50 27.33
N HIS A 691 8.01 -1.52 26.53
CA HIS A 691 8.22 -1.54 25.07
C HIS A 691 7.11 -0.84 24.29
N LEU A 692 5.95 -0.65 24.90
CA LEU A 692 4.89 0.12 24.28
C LEU A 692 5.21 1.62 24.31
N GLY A 693 4.98 2.24 23.18
CA GLY A 693 5.01 3.69 23.01
C GLY A 693 3.70 4.32 23.51
N GLU A 694 3.41 5.52 23.00
CA GLU A 694 2.21 6.24 23.39
C GLU A 694 0.94 5.46 23.02
N ILE A 695 0.03 5.36 23.99
CA ILE A 695 -1.27 4.72 23.82
C ILE A 695 -2.31 5.82 23.57
N ILE A 696 -3.07 5.69 22.48
CA ILE A 696 -4.19 6.57 22.15
C ILE A 696 -5.45 5.75 21.87
N TYR A 697 -6.59 6.40 22.01
CA TYR A 697 -7.90 5.86 21.64
C TYR A 697 -8.40 6.53 20.36
N ASP A 698 -9.12 5.80 19.51
CA ASP A 698 -9.83 6.41 18.40
C ASP A 698 -11.02 7.27 18.87
N TRP A 699 -11.60 6.96 20.01
CA TRP A 699 -12.53 7.79 20.75
C TRP A 699 -12.63 7.33 22.21
N ASN A 700 -12.80 8.23 23.13
CA ASN A 700 -12.94 7.91 24.55
C ASN A 700 -13.56 9.04 25.37
N GLU A 701 -13.16 10.29 25.14
CA GLU A 701 -13.51 11.40 26.02
C GLU A 701 -14.89 11.99 25.70
N PRO A 702 -15.79 12.14 26.71
CA PRO A 702 -17.04 12.85 26.52
C PRO A 702 -16.76 14.34 26.32
N GLY A 703 -17.54 14.96 25.46
CA GLY A 703 -17.47 16.37 25.16
C GLY A 703 -18.48 17.18 25.98
N LYS A 704 -18.13 18.45 26.24
CA LYS A 704 -19.08 19.39 26.87
C LYS A 704 -20.08 19.85 25.82
N VAL A 705 -21.36 19.74 26.15
CA VAL A 705 -22.48 20.25 25.36
C VAL A 705 -23.27 21.25 26.23
N LEU A 706 -23.62 22.34 25.62
CA LEU A 706 -24.51 23.32 26.25
C LEU A 706 -25.95 22.99 25.85
N ARG A 707 -26.72 22.43 26.76
CA ARG A 707 -28.11 22.05 26.52
C ARG A 707 -29.04 23.19 26.91
N VAL A 708 -29.98 23.50 26.01
CA VAL A 708 -31.03 24.50 26.21
C VAL A 708 -32.37 23.79 26.28
N ASP A 709 -32.91 23.62 27.46
CA ASP A 709 -34.20 22.98 27.69
C ASP A 709 -35.35 24.06 27.64
N ILE A 710 -36.15 23.97 26.59
CA ILE A 710 -37.23 24.91 26.33
C ILE A 710 -38.51 24.46 27.06
N ALA A 711 -39.08 25.34 27.90
CA ALA A 711 -40.39 25.14 28.49
C ALA A 711 -41.48 25.38 27.41
N GLN A 712 -41.89 24.31 26.75
CA GLN A 712 -42.72 24.32 25.54
C GLN A 712 -44.05 25.11 25.72
N ASP A 713 -44.65 25.01 26.88
CA ASP A 713 -45.92 25.73 27.17
C ASP A 713 -45.72 27.25 27.23
N LYS A 714 -44.63 27.70 27.86
CA LYS A 714 -44.27 29.11 27.90
C LYS A 714 -43.88 29.65 26.53
N ALA A 715 -43.12 28.88 25.76
CA ALA A 715 -42.71 29.26 24.42
C ALA A 715 -43.93 29.42 23.48
N ARG A 716 -44.89 28.48 23.52
CA ARG A 716 -46.16 28.59 22.76
C ARG A 716 -47.01 29.78 23.14
N GLN A 717 -47.09 30.11 24.42
CA GLN A 717 -47.80 31.33 24.88
C GLN A 717 -47.18 32.63 24.32
N LEU A 718 -45.87 32.59 24.02
CA LEU A 718 -45.14 33.69 23.44
C LEU A 718 -45.16 33.65 21.88
N GLY A 719 -45.85 32.66 21.29
CA GLY A 719 -45.90 32.46 19.83
C GLY A 719 -44.61 31.93 19.23
N LEU A 720 -43.75 31.25 20.04
CA LEU A 720 -42.47 30.70 19.60
C LEU A 720 -42.53 29.18 19.53
N SER A 721 -42.04 28.62 18.45
CA SER A 721 -41.81 27.17 18.30
C SER A 721 -40.37 26.81 18.71
N SER A 722 -40.09 25.55 18.96
CA SER A 722 -38.71 25.08 19.18
C SER A 722 -37.83 25.32 17.96
N GLU A 723 -38.40 25.24 16.77
CA GLU A 723 -37.70 25.53 15.51
C GLU A 723 -37.26 26.99 15.46
N ASP A 724 -38.15 27.95 15.80
CA ASP A 724 -37.84 29.38 15.83
C ASP A 724 -36.65 29.67 16.79
N VAL A 725 -36.69 29.07 17.98
CA VAL A 725 -35.62 29.23 18.98
C VAL A 725 -34.31 28.60 18.48
N ALA A 726 -34.35 27.39 17.91
CA ALA A 726 -33.16 26.73 17.41
C ALA A 726 -32.55 27.48 16.22
N GLN A 727 -33.35 27.96 15.29
CA GLN A 727 -32.89 28.75 14.14
C GLN A 727 -32.26 30.08 14.60
N LEU A 728 -32.84 30.74 15.57
CA LEU A 728 -32.26 31.97 16.14
C LEU A 728 -30.93 31.69 16.84
N MET A 729 -30.87 30.65 17.68
CA MET A 729 -29.62 30.26 18.33
C MET A 729 -28.53 29.91 17.31
N ASN A 730 -28.87 29.15 16.27
CA ASN A 730 -27.94 28.83 15.20
C ASN A 730 -27.43 30.07 14.47
N SER A 731 -28.35 31.03 14.17
CA SER A 731 -27.95 32.27 13.52
C SER A 731 -27.07 33.14 14.41
N VAL A 732 -27.26 33.14 15.71
CA VAL A 732 -26.45 33.91 16.67
C VAL A 732 -25.07 33.30 16.84
N VAL A 733 -24.98 32.00 17.04
CA VAL A 733 -23.74 31.30 17.42
C VAL A 733 -22.88 30.94 16.18
N SER A 734 -23.48 30.21 15.24
CA SER A 734 -22.76 29.68 14.04
C SER A 734 -22.91 30.56 12.81
N GLY A 735 -24.00 31.32 12.76
CA GLY A 735 -24.43 32.05 11.59
C GLY A 735 -25.37 31.23 10.69
N ALA A 736 -26.28 31.90 10.04
CA ALA A 736 -27.18 31.29 9.06
C ALA A 736 -26.99 31.93 7.69
N SER A 737 -27.02 31.11 6.64
CA SER A 737 -26.95 31.63 5.26
C SER A 737 -28.19 32.47 4.96
N VAL A 738 -27.97 33.70 4.59
CA VAL A 738 -29.01 34.65 4.25
C VAL A 738 -29.31 34.63 2.74
N THR A 739 -28.27 34.79 1.94
CA THR A 739 -28.35 34.83 0.48
C THR A 739 -26.94 34.54 -0.11
N GLN A 740 -26.78 34.70 -1.40
CA GLN A 740 -25.48 34.54 -2.08
C GLN A 740 -25.19 35.77 -2.94
N VAL A 741 -23.94 36.20 -2.98
CA VAL A 741 -23.44 37.21 -3.92
C VAL A 741 -22.76 36.50 -5.08
N HIS A 742 -23.06 36.93 -6.29
CA HIS A 742 -22.46 36.43 -7.52
C HIS A 742 -21.20 37.24 -7.81
N ASP A 743 -20.03 36.67 -7.57
CA ASP A 743 -18.73 37.31 -7.79
C ASP A 743 -17.90 36.45 -8.76
N ASP A 744 -17.94 36.81 -10.05
CA ASP A 744 -17.34 36.09 -11.18
C ASP A 744 -17.80 34.61 -11.21
N ILE A 745 -16.91 33.65 -11.08
CA ILE A 745 -17.22 32.19 -11.06
C ILE A 745 -17.70 31.69 -9.70
N TYR A 746 -17.67 32.52 -8.68
CA TYR A 746 -17.99 32.12 -7.30
C TYR A 746 -19.38 32.57 -6.86
N LEU A 747 -20.02 31.72 -6.07
CA LEU A 747 -21.21 32.03 -5.31
C LEU A 747 -20.79 32.22 -3.85
N ILE A 748 -20.65 33.47 -3.42
CA ILE A 748 -20.21 33.83 -2.08
C ILE A 748 -21.41 33.87 -1.14
N ASN A 749 -21.41 33.01 -0.12
CA ASN A 749 -22.48 32.99 0.85
C ASN A 749 -22.47 34.27 1.70
N VAL A 750 -23.65 34.88 1.87
CA VAL A 750 -23.89 35.94 2.85
C VAL A 750 -24.41 35.28 4.11
N VAL A 751 -23.67 35.38 5.20
CA VAL A 751 -23.99 34.74 6.47
C VAL A 751 -24.34 35.79 7.53
N GLY A 752 -25.54 35.72 8.02
CA GLY A 752 -26.00 36.54 9.16
C GLY A 752 -25.64 35.90 10.50
N ARG A 753 -24.87 36.60 11.34
CA ARG A 753 -24.49 36.12 12.67
C ARG A 753 -24.43 37.26 13.69
N ALA A 754 -24.37 36.95 14.98
CA ALA A 754 -24.15 37.95 15.98
C ALA A 754 -22.71 38.53 15.93
N GLU A 755 -22.56 39.77 16.39
CA GLU A 755 -21.22 40.36 16.61
C GLU A 755 -20.34 39.48 17.50
N ASP A 756 -19.02 39.49 17.29
CA ASP A 756 -18.08 38.63 18.02
C ASP A 756 -18.17 38.77 19.55
N ALA A 757 -18.47 39.98 20.04
CA ALA A 757 -18.69 40.22 21.46
C ALA A 757 -19.96 39.55 22.03
N GLU A 758 -20.93 39.22 21.17
CA GLU A 758 -22.19 38.59 21.54
C GLU A 758 -22.29 37.10 21.22
N ARG A 759 -21.27 36.45 20.64
CA ARG A 759 -21.25 35.03 20.28
C ARG A 759 -20.09 34.21 20.87
N GLY A 760 -19.09 34.88 21.41
CA GLY A 760 -17.79 34.22 21.76
C GLY A 760 -17.84 33.47 23.10
N THR A 761 -18.88 33.57 23.92
CA THR A 761 -18.93 32.92 25.23
C THR A 761 -20.30 32.24 25.50
N PRO A 762 -20.32 31.19 26.31
CA PRO A 762 -21.58 30.53 26.72
C PRO A 762 -22.57 31.44 27.43
N GLU A 763 -22.09 32.46 28.11
CA GLU A 763 -22.89 33.48 28.80
C GLU A 763 -23.73 34.31 27.83
N THR A 764 -23.29 34.39 26.56
CA THR A 764 -24.02 35.06 25.48
C THR A 764 -25.43 34.48 25.32
N LEU A 765 -25.56 33.15 25.35
CA LEU A 765 -26.87 32.51 25.21
C LEU A 765 -27.77 32.76 26.42
N GLN A 766 -27.20 32.88 27.63
CA GLN A 766 -28.00 33.22 28.81
C GLN A 766 -28.58 34.61 28.72
N ASN A 767 -27.86 35.53 28.09
CA ASN A 767 -28.30 36.94 27.93
C ASN A 767 -29.03 37.21 26.61
N LEU A 768 -29.27 36.16 25.79
CA LEU A 768 -29.89 36.30 24.49
C LEU A 768 -31.32 36.84 24.60
N GLN A 769 -31.59 37.91 23.87
CA GLN A 769 -32.93 38.50 23.75
C GLN A 769 -33.60 37.95 22.46
N ILE A 770 -34.80 37.43 22.63
CA ILE A 770 -35.58 36.87 21.53
C ILE A 770 -36.75 37.81 21.21
N VAL A 771 -36.85 38.21 19.95
CA VAL A 771 -37.98 39.03 19.49
C VAL A 771 -39.15 38.10 19.14
N THR A 772 -40.27 38.24 19.83
CA THR A 772 -41.48 37.49 19.52
C THR A 772 -42.15 38.01 18.25
N PRO A 773 -43.05 37.25 17.62
CA PRO A 773 -43.81 37.69 16.45
C PRO A 773 -44.57 39.02 16.66
N ASN A 774 -44.90 39.35 17.93
CA ASN A 774 -45.56 40.58 18.30
C ASN A 774 -44.60 41.76 18.49
N GLY A 775 -43.31 41.61 18.19
CA GLY A 775 -42.30 42.66 18.34
C GLY A 775 -41.78 42.87 19.76
N THR A 776 -42.17 42.05 20.72
CA THR A 776 -41.71 42.15 22.12
C THR A 776 -40.41 41.38 22.32
N SER A 777 -39.43 42.02 22.92
CA SER A 777 -38.16 41.39 23.28
C SER A 777 -38.24 40.66 24.61
N ILE A 778 -37.85 39.40 24.68
CA ILE A 778 -37.91 38.53 25.87
C ILE A 778 -36.58 37.80 26.03
N PRO A 779 -35.99 37.77 27.25
CA PRO A 779 -34.77 36.98 27.46
C PRO A 779 -35.04 35.48 27.32
N LEU A 780 -34.11 34.74 26.73
CA LEU A 780 -34.17 33.27 26.55
C LEU A 780 -34.47 32.57 27.90
N LEU A 781 -33.85 33.00 28.98
CA LEU A 781 -34.01 32.40 30.31
C LEU A 781 -35.44 32.56 30.91
N ALA A 782 -36.32 33.38 30.31
CA ALA A 782 -37.72 33.48 30.75
C ALA A 782 -38.54 32.20 30.46
N PHE A 783 -38.15 31.44 29.42
CA PHE A 783 -38.82 30.20 29.00
C PHE A 783 -37.89 29.04 28.70
N ALA A 784 -36.56 29.17 28.91
CA ALA A 784 -35.60 28.08 28.74
C ALA A 784 -34.63 28.03 29.91
N THR A 785 -34.04 26.86 30.16
CA THR A 785 -32.94 26.67 31.10
C THR A 785 -31.72 26.20 30.33
N VAL A 786 -30.54 26.73 30.69
CA VAL A 786 -29.26 26.42 30.04
C VAL A 786 -28.39 25.68 31.04
N ARG A 787 -27.90 24.50 30.66
CA ARG A 787 -27.02 23.66 31.50
C ARG A 787 -25.96 22.99 30.70
N TYR A 788 -24.83 22.65 31.35
CA TYR A 788 -23.77 21.83 30.74
C TYR A 788 -24.08 20.35 30.94
N GLU A 789 -23.91 19.58 29.86
CA GLU A 789 -23.94 18.15 29.88
C GLU A 789 -22.67 17.59 29.23
N LEU A 790 -22.38 16.30 29.50
CA LEU A 790 -21.33 15.58 28.84
C LEU A 790 -21.95 14.56 27.87
N GLU A 791 -21.67 14.68 26.59
CA GLU A 791 -22.12 13.75 25.56
C GLU A 791 -20.91 13.16 24.82
N GLN A 792 -21.13 12.02 24.14
CA GLN A 792 -20.11 11.48 23.26
C GLN A 792 -20.01 12.33 21.98
N PRO A 793 -18.87 12.98 21.71
CA PRO A 793 -18.71 13.79 20.49
C PRO A 793 -18.58 12.90 19.25
N LEU A 794 -18.19 11.63 19.45
CA LEU A 794 -17.89 10.68 18.39
C LEU A 794 -18.09 9.27 18.91
N VAL A 795 -18.73 8.40 18.13
CA VAL A 795 -18.82 6.96 18.40
C VAL A 795 -18.39 6.18 17.17
N TRP A 796 -17.36 5.36 17.30
CA TRP A 796 -16.98 4.38 16.29
C TRP A 796 -17.71 3.06 16.49
N ARG A 797 -18.08 2.44 15.38
CA ARG A 797 -18.68 1.10 15.33
C ARG A 797 -17.94 0.23 14.35
N ARG A 798 -17.90 -1.06 14.63
CA ARG A 798 -17.53 -2.11 13.67
C ARG A 798 -18.58 -3.19 13.72
N ASP A 799 -19.13 -3.54 12.56
CA ASP A 799 -20.21 -4.52 12.43
C ASP A 799 -21.36 -4.22 13.40
N ARG A 800 -21.81 -2.95 13.38
CA ARG A 800 -22.91 -2.41 14.19
C ARG A 800 -22.67 -2.44 15.71
N LYS A 801 -21.46 -2.74 16.17
CA LYS A 801 -21.13 -2.73 17.60
C LYS A 801 -20.25 -1.55 17.96
N PRO A 802 -20.58 -0.78 19.01
CA PRO A 802 -19.64 0.20 19.54
C PRO A 802 -18.27 -0.46 19.78
N THR A 803 -17.24 0.17 19.27
CA THR A 803 -15.88 -0.38 19.30
C THR A 803 -14.89 0.74 19.57
N ILE A 804 -14.10 0.61 20.63
CA ILE A 804 -12.97 1.49 20.90
C ILE A 804 -11.70 0.76 20.47
N THR A 805 -10.91 1.42 19.63
CA THR A 805 -9.60 0.92 19.22
C THR A 805 -8.51 1.61 20.05
N ILE A 806 -7.82 0.83 20.85
CA ILE A 806 -6.61 1.24 21.54
C ILE A 806 -5.48 1.08 20.55
N LYS A 807 -4.79 2.17 20.22
CA LYS A 807 -3.70 2.20 19.27
C LYS A 807 -2.40 2.55 19.99
N ALA A 808 -1.33 1.82 19.67
CA ALA A 808 -0.01 2.09 20.25
C ALA A 808 1.10 1.97 19.20
N SER A 809 2.21 2.63 19.47
CA SER A 809 3.47 2.46 18.76
C SER A 809 4.43 1.56 19.54
N VAL A 810 5.54 1.21 18.97
CA VAL A 810 6.66 0.54 19.66
C VAL A 810 7.69 1.61 20.03
N ARG A 811 8.22 1.55 21.24
CA ARG A 811 9.16 2.54 21.77
C ARG A 811 10.60 2.28 21.36
N ASP A 812 10.96 1.05 21.17
CA ASP A 812 12.30 0.56 20.87
C ASP A 812 12.37 -0.13 19.48
N GLU A 813 13.45 -0.84 19.23
CA GLU A 813 13.67 -1.54 17.95
C GLU A 813 12.93 -2.90 17.84
N MET A 814 12.07 -3.24 18.82
CA MET A 814 11.29 -4.47 18.78
C MET A 814 10.27 -4.44 17.64
N GLN A 815 10.11 -5.58 16.97
CA GLN A 815 9.10 -5.67 15.91
C GLN A 815 7.69 -5.71 16.52
N PRO A 816 6.70 -4.99 15.93
CA PRO A 816 5.32 -4.95 16.43
C PRO A 816 4.68 -6.33 16.60
N THR A 817 4.94 -7.25 15.68
CA THR A 817 4.42 -8.62 15.70
C THR A 817 4.97 -9.42 16.89
N ASP A 818 6.22 -9.20 17.26
CA ASP A 818 6.84 -9.89 18.40
C ASP A 818 6.33 -9.32 19.73
N LEU A 819 6.13 -8.00 19.81
CA LEU A 819 5.52 -7.37 20.99
C LEU A 819 4.07 -7.83 21.17
N VAL A 820 3.28 -7.94 20.11
CA VAL A 820 1.91 -8.47 20.20
C VAL A 820 1.90 -9.92 20.67
N LYS A 821 2.83 -10.77 20.22
CA LYS A 821 2.99 -12.15 20.75
C LYS A 821 3.30 -12.16 22.24
N GLN A 822 4.17 -11.27 22.71
CA GLN A 822 4.48 -11.14 24.13
C GLN A 822 3.27 -10.71 24.96
N LEU A 823 2.43 -9.82 24.41
CA LEU A 823 1.21 -9.35 25.07
C LEU A 823 0.05 -10.34 25.00
N ALA A 824 0.05 -11.31 24.08
CA ALA A 824 -1.06 -12.22 23.83
C ALA A 824 -1.58 -12.92 25.11
N PRO A 825 -0.74 -13.49 26.00
CA PRO A 825 -1.24 -14.12 27.23
C PRO A 825 -1.98 -13.13 28.15
N THR A 826 -1.56 -11.87 28.18
CA THR A 826 -2.20 -10.81 28.97
C THR A 826 -3.54 -10.44 28.37
N ILE A 827 -3.62 -10.32 27.05
CA ILE A 827 -4.86 -10.04 26.31
C ILE A 827 -5.85 -11.18 26.46
N ASP A 828 -5.41 -12.43 26.34
CA ASP A 828 -6.26 -13.61 26.47
C ASP A 828 -6.85 -13.72 27.88
N LYS A 829 -6.03 -13.47 28.92
CA LYS A 829 -6.50 -13.43 30.30
C LYS A 829 -7.52 -12.30 30.54
N PHE A 830 -7.26 -11.12 29.99
CA PHE A 830 -8.19 -9.99 30.08
C PHE A 830 -9.51 -10.32 29.38
N ASN A 831 -9.43 -10.86 28.15
CA ASN A 831 -10.60 -11.23 27.34
C ASN A 831 -11.46 -12.32 28.03
N ALA A 832 -10.84 -13.31 28.68
CA ALA A 832 -11.53 -14.32 29.45
C ALA A 832 -12.27 -13.77 30.69
N GLY A 833 -11.85 -12.63 31.21
CA GLY A 833 -12.48 -11.92 32.34
C GLY A 833 -13.62 -11.01 31.95
N LEU A 834 -13.87 -10.76 30.65
CA LEU A 834 -14.91 -9.87 30.18
C LEU A 834 -16.31 -10.50 30.28
N PRO A 835 -17.34 -9.68 30.53
CA PRO A 835 -18.74 -10.12 30.52
C PRO A 835 -19.15 -10.64 29.12
N VAL A 836 -20.16 -11.51 29.10
CA VAL A 836 -20.72 -12.06 27.86
C VAL A 836 -21.19 -10.93 26.92
N GLY A 837 -20.71 -10.93 25.68
CA GLY A 837 -21.07 -9.93 24.67
C GLY A 837 -20.04 -8.81 24.53
N TYR A 838 -18.96 -8.83 25.33
CA TYR A 838 -17.80 -7.97 25.19
C TYR A 838 -16.58 -8.79 24.78
N LYS A 839 -15.74 -8.24 23.92
CA LYS A 839 -14.52 -8.91 23.47
C LYS A 839 -13.42 -7.91 23.11
N VAL A 840 -12.17 -8.38 23.23
CA VAL A 840 -10.99 -7.72 22.66
C VAL A 840 -10.54 -8.50 21.43
N ALA A 841 -10.35 -7.81 20.33
CA ALA A 841 -9.77 -8.37 19.11
C ALA A 841 -8.46 -7.64 18.78
N THR A 842 -7.44 -8.41 18.39
CA THR A 842 -6.17 -7.86 17.91
C THR A 842 -6.34 -7.34 16.48
N GLY A 843 -5.78 -6.15 16.22
CA GLY A 843 -5.75 -5.50 14.92
C GLY A 843 -4.34 -5.08 14.52
N GLY A 844 -4.25 -4.10 13.60
CA GLY A 844 -2.99 -3.56 13.14
C GLY A 844 -2.15 -4.56 12.37
N THR A 845 -0.83 -4.50 12.52
CA THR A 845 0.13 -5.31 11.76
C THR A 845 -0.16 -6.81 11.80
N VAL A 846 -0.62 -7.33 12.94
CA VAL A 846 -0.89 -8.78 13.09
C VAL A 846 -2.13 -9.21 12.31
N GLU A 847 -3.18 -8.40 12.29
CA GLU A 847 -4.39 -8.67 11.48
C GLU A 847 -4.07 -8.66 10.00
N GLU A 848 -3.38 -7.62 9.52
CA GLU A 848 -3.02 -7.48 8.10
C GLU A 848 -2.03 -8.57 7.66
N SER A 849 -1.05 -8.91 8.52
CA SER A 849 -0.15 -10.06 8.27
C SER A 849 -0.93 -11.38 8.17
N GLY A 850 -1.92 -11.60 9.04
CA GLY A 850 -2.78 -12.77 8.99
C GLY A 850 -3.62 -12.86 7.72
N LYS A 851 -4.20 -11.73 7.27
CA LYS A 851 -4.95 -11.64 6.01
C LYS A 851 -4.07 -11.95 4.79
N ALA A 852 -2.81 -11.51 4.80
CA ALA A 852 -1.85 -11.75 3.72
C ALA A 852 -1.35 -13.20 3.69
N GLN A 853 -1.08 -13.80 4.85
CA GLN A 853 -0.49 -15.14 4.96
C GLN A 853 -1.53 -16.27 4.90
N GLY A 854 -2.76 -16.03 5.36
CA GLY A 854 -3.83 -17.03 5.34
C GLY A 854 -4.08 -17.63 3.96
N PRO A 855 -4.31 -16.84 2.91
CA PRO A 855 -4.50 -17.34 1.56
C PRO A 855 -3.28 -18.09 1.00
N ILE A 856 -2.04 -17.69 1.35
CA ILE A 856 -0.83 -18.44 0.98
C ILE A 856 -0.88 -19.85 1.54
N ALA A 857 -1.16 -19.97 2.84
CA ALA A 857 -1.23 -21.28 3.51
C ALA A 857 -2.29 -22.19 2.88
N SER A 858 -3.41 -21.64 2.40
CA SER A 858 -4.46 -22.41 1.72
C SER A 858 -4.05 -22.95 0.36
N VAL A 859 -3.08 -22.32 -0.32
CA VAL A 859 -2.59 -22.73 -1.65
C VAL A 859 -1.37 -23.68 -1.56
N VAL A 860 -0.66 -23.73 -0.41
CA VAL A 860 0.49 -24.63 -0.22
C VAL A 860 0.16 -26.10 -0.53
N PRO A 861 -0.98 -26.68 -0.14
CA PRO A 861 -1.32 -28.06 -0.53
C PRO A 861 -1.38 -28.28 -2.06
N LEU A 862 -1.91 -27.29 -2.80
CA LEU A 862 -1.91 -27.32 -4.27
C LEU A 862 -0.49 -27.28 -4.84
N MET A 863 0.38 -26.43 -4.30
CA MET A 863 1.80 -26.36 -4.64
C MET A 863 2.47 -27.74 -4.49
N LEU A 864 2.31 -28.35 -3.31
CA LEU A 864 2.90 -29.67 -3.02
C LEU A 864 2.34 -30.76 -3.94
N PHE A 865 1.05 -30.72 -4.24
CA PHE A 865 0.43 -31.63 -5.19
C PHE A 865 1.00 -31.49 -6.61
N LEU A 866 1.14 -30.27 -7.11
CA LEU A 866 1.77 -30.01 -8.43
C LEU A 866 3.22 -30.49 -8.46
N MET A 867 4.02 -30.16 -7.43
CA MET A 867 5.40 -30.63 -7.32
C MET A 867 5.48 -32.17 -7.33
N ALA A 868 4.66 -32.83 -6.51
CA ALA A 868 4.61 -34.28 -6.44
C ALA A 868 4.22 -34.89 -7.79
N THR A 869 3.26 -34.28 -8.50
CA THR A 869 2.82 -34.70 -9.83
C THR A 869 3.95 -34.61 -10.84
N PHE A 870 4.64 -33.47 -10.92
CA PHE A 870 5.78 -33.32 -11.84
C PHE A 870 6.94 -34.26 -11.50
N LEU A 871 7.25 -34.47 -10.23
CA LEU A 871 8.25 -35.42 -9.78
C LEU A 871 7.85 -36.85 -10.13
N MET A 872 6.57 -37.19 -10.00
CA MET A 872 6.07 -38.53 -10.31
C MET A 872 6.15 -38.82 -11.83
N ILE A 873 5.86 -37.83 -12.66
CA ILE A 873 6.02 -37.92 -14.13
C ILE A 873 7.50 -38.12 -14.51
N GLN A 874 8.44 -37.51 -13.80
CA GLN A 874 9.89 -37.64 -14.07
C GLN A 874 10.47 -38.93 -13.53
N LEU A 875 10.22 -39.27 -12.28
CA LEU A 875 10.92 -40.34 -11.56
C LEU A 875 10.22 -41.68 -11.64
N HIS A 876 8.95 -41.75 -12.03
CA HIS A 876 8.13 -42.96 -12.11
C HIS A 876 8.20 -43.82 -10.83
N SER A 877 8.55 -43.27 -9.69
CA SER A 877 8.73 -43.96 -8.42
C SER A 877 8.36 -43.10 -7.23
N VAL A 878 7.40 -43.56 -6.41
CA VAL A 878 6.99 -42.89 -5.16
C VAL A 878 8.17 -42.79 -4.16
N GLN A 879 9.01 -43.83 -4.11
CA GLN A 879 10.16 -43.83 -3.18
C GLN A 879 11.19 -42.77 -3.56
N LYS A 880 11.53 -42.65 -4.84
CA LYS A 880 12.46 -41.60 -5.33
C LYS A 880 11.88 -40.23 -5.19
N MET A 881 10.59 -40.05 -5.45
CA MET A 881 9.86 -38.80 -5.20
C MET A 881 9.99 -38.38 -3.73
N PHE A 882 9.77 -39.32 -2.79
CA PHE A 882 9.90 -39.01 -1.36
C PHE A 882 11.33 -38.65 -0.98
N LEU A 883 12.33 -39.37 -1.49
CA LEU A 883 13.74 -39.06 -1.26
C LEU A 883 14.13 -37.65 -1.73
N VAL A 884 13.71 -37.26 -2.93
CA VAL A 884 13.95 -35.92 -3.48
C VAL A 884 13.24 -34.86 -2.66
N ALA A 885 11.97 -35.07 -2.34
CA ALA A 885 11.16 -34.12 -1.58
C ALA A 885 11.69 -33.91 -0.12
N SER A 886 12.30 -34.95 0.48
CA SER A 886 12.79 -34.89 1.86
C SER A 886 13.95 -33.91 2.07
N VAL A 887 14.66 -33.51 1.01
CA VAL A 887 15.75 -32.53 1.06
C VAL A 887 15.21 -31.09 1.19
N ALA A 888 14.02 -30.83 0.65
CA ALA A 888 13.47 -29.47 0.56
C ALA A 888 13.33 -28.73 1.94
N PRO A 889 12.80 -29.36 3.01
CA PRO A 889 12.70 -28.71 4.31
C PRO A 889 14.05 -28.32 4.91
N LEU A 890 15.12 -29.05 4.54
CA LEU A 890 16.46 -28.84 5.07
C LEU A 890 17.08 -27.49 4.63
N GLY A 891 16.53 -26.85 3.59
CA GLY A 891 16.90 -25.49 3.21
C GLY A 891 16.70 -24.48 4.33
N LEU A 892 15.78 -24.74 5.28
CA LEU A 892 15.55 -23.90 6.44
C LEU A 892 16.81 -23.72 7.31
N ILE A 893 17.70 -24.68 7.33
CA ILE A 893 19.00 -24.59 8.02
C ILE A 893 19.78 -23.39 7.50
N GLY A 894 19.86 -23.26 6.16
CA GLY A 894 20.54 -22.15 5.52
C GLY A 894 19.84 -20.81 5.68
N VAL A 895 18.51 -20.79 5.67
CA VAL A 895 17.71 -19.59 5.91
C VAL A 895 18.02 -19.01 7.29
N VAL A 896 17.97 -19.84 8.34
CA VAL A 896 18.20 -19.41 9.71
C VAL A 896 19.66 -18.95 9.91
N LEU A 897 20.61 -19.67 9.32
CA LEU A 897 22.03 -19.31 9.36
C LEU A 897 22.34 -18.00 8.64
N ALA A 898 21.52 -17.57 7.70
CA ALA A 898 21.67 -16.27 7.03
C ALA A 898 20.95 -15.16 7.79
N LEU A 899 19.71 -15.36 8.24
CA LEU A 899 18.89 -14.31 8.84
C LEU A 899 19.37 -13.90 10.24
N ILE A 900 19.81 -14.84 11.09
CA ILE A 900 20.23 -14.51 12.46
C ILE A 900 21.49 -13.64 12.49
N PRO A 901 22.60 -13.98 11.80
CA PRO A 901 23.81 -13.16 11.85
C PRO A 901 23.66 -11.79 11.19
N THR A 902 22.78 -11.68 10.18
CA THR A 902 22.50 -10.40 9.49
C THR A 902 21.51 -9.53 10.26
N GLY A 903 20.86 -10.06 11.30
CA GLY A 903 19.80 -9.37 12.01
C GLY A 903 18.57 -9.07 11.15
N THR A 904 18.42 -9.74 10.01
CA THR A 904 17.36 -9.48 9.04
C THR A 904 16.06 -10.15 9.50
N PRO A 905 14.95 -9.40 9.64
CA PRO A 905 13.69 -9.97 10.08
C PRO A 905 13.05 -10.87 9.02
N MET A 906 12.35 -11.90 9.48
CA MET A 906 11.51 -12.72 8.62
C MET A 906 10.17 -12.04 8.40
N GLY A 907 10.03 -11.42 7.23
CA GLY A 907 8.82 -10.76 6.80
C GLY A 907 8.02 -11.57 5.78
N PHE A 908 6.91 -10.98 5.31
CA PHE A 908 6.10 -11.54 4.23
C PHE A 908 6.96 -11.90 3.01
N VAL A 909 7.86 -11.01 2.60
CA VAL A 909 8.74 -11.20 1.44
C VAL A 909 9.73 -12.35 1.64
N ALA A 910 10.27 -12.52 2.85
CA ALA A 910 11.16 -13.65 3.16
C ALA A 910 10.42 -15.01 3.08
N ILE A 911 9.17 -15.06 3.52
CA ILE A 911 8.32 -16.26 3.41
C ILE A 911 8.14 -16.66 1.94
N LEU A 912 7.91 -15.68 1.04
CA LEU A 912 7.83 -15.94 -0.39
C LEU A 912 9.13 -16.57 -0.93
N GLY A 913 10.29 -16.07 -0.46
CA GLY A 913 11.60 -16.65 -0.80
C GLY A 913 11.77 -18.07 -0.31
N ILE A 914 11.32 -18.41 0.90
CA ILE A 914 11.39 -19.76 1.45
C ILE A 914 10.53 -20.74 0.64
N LEU A 915 9.34 -20.32 0.20
CA LEU A 915 8.48 -21.15 -0.67
C LEU A 915 9.13 -21.39 -2.02
N ALA A 916 9.72 -20.37 -2.64
CA ALA A 916 10.47 -20.50 -3.87
C ALA A 916 11.67 -21.44 -3.74
N LEU A 917 12.39 -21.34 -2.62
CA LEU A 917 13.55 -22.17 -2.31
C LEU A 917 13.22 -23.67 -2.31
N ILE A 918 12.03 -24.07 -1.85
CA ILE A 918 11.57 -25.47 -1.90
C ILE A 918 11.64 -26.00 -3.33
N GLY A 919 11.12 -25.24 -4.30
CA GLY A 919 11.15 -25.63 -5.72
C GLY A 919 12.56 -25.77 -6.28
N ILE A 920 13.44 -24.83 -5.92
CA ILE A 920 14.85 -24.81 -6.37
C ILE A 920 15.62 -26.02 -5.82
N ILE A 921 15.43 -26.35 -4.55
CA ILE A 921 16.09 -27.51 -3.91
C ILE A 921 15.64 -28.82 -4.54
N ILE A 922 14.34 -28.98 -4.76
CA ILE A 922 13.76 -30.16 -5.39
C ILE A 922 14.29 -30.31 -6.81
N ARG A 923 14.42 -29.25 -7.59
CA ARG A 923 15.01 -29.26 -8.94
C ARG A 923 16.42 -29.85 -8.94
N ASN A 924 17.30 -29.35 -8.08
CA ASN A 924 18.67 -29.86 -7.99
C ASN A 924 18.72 -31.32 -7.56
N SER A 925 17.86 -31.72 -6.64
CA SER A 925 17.77 -33.09 -6.15
C SER A 925 17.24 -34.08 -7.19
N VAL A 926 16.25 -33.70 -8.00
CA VAL A 926 15.69 -34.53 -9.05
C VAL A 926 16.72 -34.80 -10.16
N ILE A 927 17.51 -33.78 -10.52
CA ILE A 927 18.55 -33.92 -11.54
C ILE A 927 19.61 -34.93 -11.09
N LEU A 928 20.00 -34.91 -9.80
CA LEU A 928 20.96 -35.87 -9.26
C LEU A 928 20.40 -37.30 -9.26
N VAL A 929 19.17 -37.51 -8.80
CA VAL A 929 18.55 -38.84 -8.75
C VAL A 929 18.33 -39.40 -10.16
N THR A 930 17.92 -38.57 -11.13
CA THR A 930 17.81 -38.98 -12.52
C THR A 930 19.16 -39.45 -13.11
N GLN A 931 20.23 -38.75 -12.75
CA GLN A 931 21.57 -39.14 -13.17
C GLN A 931 22.02 -40.46 -12.55
N ILE A 932 21.67 -40.75 -11.31
CA ILE A 932 21.93 -42.06 -10.68
C ILE A 932 21.25 -43.17 -11.51
N ASP A 933 19.94 -42.95 -11.87
CA ASP A 933 19.18 -43.90 -12.65
C ASP A 933 19.79 -44.16 -14.04
N GLU A 934 20.31 -43.12 -14.70
CA GLU A 934 20.98 -43.26 -15.99
C GLU A 934 22.25 -44.12 -15.88
N TYR A 935 23.05 -43.97 -14.80
CA TYR A 935 24.23 -44.81 -14.58
C TYR A 935 23.88 -46.24 -14.20
N GLU A 936 22.79 -46.46 -13.43
CA GLU A 936 22.30 -47.80 -13.14
C GLU A 936 21.85 -48.52 -14.44
N VAL A 937 21.13 -47.84 -15.32
CA VAL A 937 20.71 -48.34 -16.62
C VAL A 937 21.94 -48.60 -17.55
N ALA A 938 22.97 -47.78 -17.45
CA ALA A 938 24.24 -47.96 -18.17
C ALA A 938 25.09 -49.13 -17.64
N GLY A 939 24.68 -49.83 -16.57
CA GLY A 939 25.30 -51.05 -16.04
C GLY A 939 26.33 -50.86 -14.94
N TYR A 940 26.43 -49.64 -14.34
CA TYR A 940 27.24 -49.39 -13.15
C TYR A 940 26.68 -50.10 -11.92
N SER A 941 27.55 -50.45 -10.98
CA SER A 941 27.06 -50.96 -9.70
C SER A 941 26.25 -49.87 -8.98
N PRO A 942 25.21 -50.21 -8.16
CA PRO A 942 24.41 -49.19 -7.48
C PRO A 942 25.27 -48.23 -6.63
N TRP A 943 26.37 -48.68 -6.03
CA TRP A 943 27.29 -47.82 -5.28
C TRP A 943 28.07 -46.88 -6.22
N ASP A 944 28.64 -47.44 -7.29
CA ASP A 944 29.41 -46.64 -8.27
C ASP A 944 28.51 -45.67 -9.02
N ALA A 945 27.25 -46.04 -9.31
CA ALA A 945 26.26 -45.17 -9.92
C ALA A 945 26.01 -43.92 -9.05
N VAL A 946 25.84 -44.07 -7.72
CA VAL A 946 25.64 -42.92 -6.80
C VAL A 946 26.93 -42.07 -6.76
N VAL A 947 28.13 -42.69 -6.64
CA VAL A 947 29.40 -41.95 -6.57
C VAL A 947 29.64 -41.17 -7.86
N GLN A 948 29.56 -41.83 -9.01
CA GLN A 948 29.83 -41.24 -10.33
C GLN A 948 28.80 -40.14 -10.66
N ALA A 949 27.53 -40.37 -10.40
CA ALA A 949 26.49 -39.37 -10.59
C ALA A 949 26.75 -38.12 -9.77
N THR A 950 27.12 -38.29 -8.50
CA THR A 950 27.39 -37.16 -7.59
C THR A 950 28.67 -36.42 -8.02
N GLU A 951 29.73 -37.10 -8.38
CA GLU A 951 30.96 -36.50 -8.91
C GLU A 951 30.68 -35.71 -10.19
N HIS A 952 29.95 -36.29 -11.13
CA HIS A 952 29.63 -35.67 -12.42
C HIS A 952 28.75 -34.45 -12.24
N ARG A 953 27.74 -34.51 -11.37
CA ARG A 953 26.82 -33.41 -11.11
C ARG A 953 27.32 -32.37 -10.10
N ARG A 954 28.41 -32.63 -9.38
CA ARG A 954 28.97 -31.69 -8.38
C ARG A 954 29.26 -30.33 -8.98
N ARG A 955 29.96 -30.28 -10.09
CA ARG A 955 30.39 -29.03 -10.73
C ARG A 955 29.18 -28.21 -11.20
N PRO A 956 28.24 -28.73 -12.00
CA PRO A 956 27.04 -28.03 -12.39
C PRO A 956 26.25 -27.48 -11.21
N ILE A 957 25.92 -28.32 -10.23
CA ILE A 957 25.09 -27.93 -9.07
C ILE A 957 25.77 -26.84 -8.23
N LEU A 958 27.10 -26.91 -8.01
CA LEU A 958 27.80 -25.83 -7.30
C LEU A 958 27.84 -24.51 -8.07
N LEU A 959 27.93 -24.59 -9.41
CA LEU A 959 27.97 -23.40 -10.25
C LEU A 959 26.62 -22.68 -10.36
N THR A 960 25.56 -23.45 -10.50
CA THR A 960 24.20 -22.89 -10.51
C THR A 960 23.87 -22.25 -9.16
N ALA A 961 24.24 -22.90 -8.07
CA ALA A 961 24.09 -22.33 -6.73
C ALA A 961 24.91 -21.05 -6.54
N ALA A 962 26.17 -21.02 -7.05
CA ALA A 962 26.99 -19.82 -7.01
C ALA A 962 26.42 -18.69 -7.88
N ALA A 963 25.98 -19.00 -9.10
CA ALA A 963 25.37 -18.02 -9.98
C ALA A 963 24.08 -17.42 -9.36
N ALA A 964 23.20 -18.27 -8.83
CA ALA A 964 21.98 -17.83 -8.17
C ALA A 964 22.25 -17.00 -6.90
N SER A 965 23.15 -17.48 -6.03
CA SER A 965 23.47 -16.79 -4.78
C SER A 965 24.19 -15.46 -5.01
N LEU A 966 25.21 -15.43 -5.89
CA LEU A 966 25.96 -14.22 -6.17
C LEU A 966 25.15 -13.21 -7.01
N GLY A 967 24.30 -13.71 -7.92
CA GLY A 967 23.39 -12.88 -8.71
C GLY A 967 22.36 -12.12 -7.89
N MET A 968 22.03 -12.62 -6.69
CA MET A 968 21.10 -11.94 -5.77
C MET A 968 21.78 -10.92 -4.84
N ILE A 969 23.12 -10.82 -4.83
CA ILE A 969 23.83 -9.86 -3.96
C ILE A 969 23.38 -8.40 -4.19
N PRO A 970 23.18 -7.92 -5.44
CA PRO A 970 22.74 -6.55 -5.67
C PRO A 970 21.41 -6.23 -4.95
N ILE A 971 20.40 -7.11 -5.06
CA ILE A 971 19.11 -6.91 -4.42
C ILE A 971 19.10 -7.20 -2.91
N ALA A 972 20.11 -7.88 -2.37
CA ALA A 972 20.23 -8.09 -0.93
C ALA A 972 20.49 -6.78 -0.17
N ARG A 973 20.92 -5.72 -0.84
CA ARG A 973 21.12 -4.38 -0.28
C ARG A 973 19.83 -3.55 -0.26
N GLU A 974 18.82 -3.95 -1.04
CA GLU A 974 17.54 -3.27 -1.13
C GLU A 974 16.65 -3.57 0.08
N VAL A 975 16.00 -2.56 0.61
CA VAL A 975 15.17 -2.67 1.84
C VAL A 975 14.06 -3.70 1.68
N PHE A 976 13.36 -3.68 0.54
CA PHE A 976 12.25 -4.59 0.27
C PHE A 976 12.71 -6.04 0.03
N TRP A 977 13.77 -6.22 -0.77
CA TRP A 977 14.23 -7.53 -1.23
C TRP A 977 15.25 -8.20 -0.32
N GLY A 978 15.94 -7.43 0.53
CA GLY A 978 16.99 -7.93 1.41
C GLY A 978 16.60 -9.19 2.19
N PRO A 979 15.47 -9.20 2.91
CA PRO A 979 15.02 -10.36 3.66
C PRO A 979 14.85 -11.63 2.81
N MET A 980 14.29 -11.50 1.60
CA MET A 980 14.14 -12.61 0.67
C MET A 980 15.50 -13.08 0.13
N ALA A 981 16.34 -12.14 -0.29
CA ALA A 981 17.64 -12.45 -0.86
C ALA A 981 18.54 -13.16 0.15
N TYR A 982 18.65 -12.69 1.39
CA TYR A 982 19.42 -13.37 2.44
C TYR A 982 18.87 -14.76 2.74
N ALA A 983 17.55 -14.92 2.85
CA ALA A 983 16.93 -16.23 3.05
C ALA A 983 17.25 -17.20 1.89
N MET A 984 17.13 -16.73 0.65
CA MET A 984 17.40 -17.55 -0.54
C MET A 984 18.89 -17.87 -0.68
N ILE A 985 19.79 -16.90 -0.51
CA ILE A 985 21.25 -17.11 -0.59
C ILE A 985 21.68 -18.18 0.41
N GLY A 986 21.33 -17.99 1.70
CA GLY A 986 21.65 -18.94 2.73
C GLY A 986 21.06 -20.33 2.48
N GLY A 987 19.77 -20.34 2.10
CA GLY A 987 19.05 -21.57 1.79
C GLY A 987 19.68 -22.33 0.61
N ILE A 988 19.99 -21.66 -0.52
CA ILE A 988 20.59 -22.28 -1.70
C ILE A 988 21.98 -22.86 -1.38
N ILE A 989 22.84 -22.13 -0.66
CA ILE A 989 24.19 -22.58 -0.31
C ILE A 989 24.14 -23.88 0.53
N ILE A 990 23.38 -23.87 1.61
CA ILE A 990 23.28 -25.03 2.50
C ILE A 990 22.54 -26.19 1.83
N ALA A 991 21.43 -25.93 1.12
CA ALA A 991 20.71 -26.96 0.40
C ALA A 991 21.56 -27.63 -0.68
N THR A 992 22.42 -26.88 -1.36
CA THR A 992 23.36 -27.41 -2.35
C THR A 992 24.34 -28.38 -1.71
N LEU A 993 24.90 -28.01 -0.55
CA LEU A 993 25.78 -28.90 0.21
C LEU A 993 25.04 -30.16 0.65
N LEU A 994 23.81 -30.03 1.11
CA LEU A 994 22.98 -31.14 1.55
C LEU A 994 22.56 -32.04 0.37
N THR A 995 22.22 -31.48 -0.78
CA THR A 995 21.92 -32.25 -1.99
C THR A 995 23.13 -33.10 -2.42
N LEU A 996 24.33 -32.59 -2.26
CA LEU A 996 25.56 -33.31 -2.67
C LEU A 996 26.12 -34.25 -1.58
N LEU A 997 25.82 -34.09 -0.32
CA LEU A 997 26.33 -34.90 0.80
C LEU A 997 25.25 -35.77 1.45
N PHE A 998 24.08 -35.17 1.78
CA PHE A 998 23.01 -35.86 2.48
C PHE A 998 22.17 -36.74 1.57
N LEU A 999 21.78 -36.27 0.37
CA LEU A 999 20.93 -37.03 -0.55
C LEU A 999 21.58 -38.34 -0.99
N PRO A 1000 22.90 -38.39 -1.38
CA PRO A 1000 23.57 -39.65 -1.67
C PRO A 1000 23.61 -40.61 -0.46
N ALA A 1001 23.87 -40.06 0.75
CA ALA A 1001 23.88 -40.88 1.97
C ALA A 1001 22.49 -41.43 2.27
N LEU A 1002 21.43 -40.60 2.11
CA LEU A 1002 20.04 -41.02 2.28
C LEU A 1002 19.62 -42.08 1.24
N TYR A 1003 20.02 -41.91 -0.04
CA TYR A 1003 19.76 -42.86 -1.12
C TYR A 1003 20.37 -44.23 -0.80
N VAL A 1004 21.65 -44.26 -0.39
CA VAL A 1004 22.38 -45.49 0.02
C VAL A 1004 21.76 -46.11 1.27
N ALA A 1005 21.29 -45.31 2.20
CA ALA A 1005 20.60 -45.82 3.39
C ALA A 1005 19.25 -46.45 3.08
N TRP A 1006 18.43 -45.76 2.21
CA TRP A 1006 17.08 -46.20 1.84
C TRP A 1006 17.07 -47.51 1.05
N TYR A 1007 17.92 -47.62 0.02
CA TYR A 1007 18.04 -48.81 -0.83
C TYR A 1007 19.01 -49.87 -0.26
N LYS A 1008 19.60 -49.65 0.94
CA LYS A 1008 20.51 -50.55 1.64
C LYS A 1008 21.72 -50.94 0.79
N ILE A 1009 22.22 -50.04 -0.05
CA ILE A 1009 23.34 -50.23 -0.92
C ILE A 1009 24.61 -50.44 -0.04
N ARG A 1010 25.48 -51.37 -0.43
CA ARG A 1010 26.75 -51.66 0.24
C ARG A 1010 27.92 -51.34 -0.69
N GLU A 1011 29.02 -50.81 -0.13
CA GLU A 1011 30.27 -50.61 -0.86
C GLU A 1011 30.80 -51.98 -1.33
N PRO A 1012 31.15 -52.17 -2.63
CA PRO A 1012 31.73 -53.41 -3.16
C PRO A 1012 33.06 -53.66 -2.44
N LYS A 1013 33.34 -54.96 -2.06
CA LYS A 1013 34.61 -55.33 -1.47
C LYS A 1013 35.70 -55.25 -2.53
N PRO A 1014 36.97 -54.90 -2.17
CA PRO A 1014 38.07 -54.73 -3.14
C PRO A 1014 38.34 -55.94 -4.05
N ASP A 1015 38.07 -57.19 -3.56
CA ASP A 1015 38.32 -58.41 -4.31
C ASP A 1015 37.37 -58.66 -5.54
N GLN A 1016 36.36 -57.82 -5.75
CA GLN A 1016 35.42 -57.91 -6.88
C GLN A 1016 35.73 -56.93 -8.01
N GLN A 1017 36.60 -55.94 -7.80
CA GLN A 1017 36.99 -54.97 -8.81
C GLN A 1017 38.02 -55.56 -9.83
N GLU A 1018 38.86 -56.47 -9.42
CA GLU A 1018 39.88 -57.12 -10.31
C GLU A 1018 39.30 -58.16 -11.31
N LYS A 1019 38.03 -58.55 -11.17
CA LYS A 1019 37.39 -59.52 -12.10
C LYS A 1019 36.52 -58.89 -13.19
N ARG A 1020 36.46 -57.55 -13.30
CA ARG A 1020 35.66 -56.88 -14.33
C ARG A 1020 36.45 -55.81 -15.15
N GLY A 1021 37.81 -55.81 -15.06
CA GLY A 1021 38.69 -55.04 -15.93
C GLY A 1021 38.96 -55.80 -17.24
#